data_430d8aa370c1f5df413e0c3531b04b33
#
_entry.id   430d8aa370c1f5df413e0c3531b04b33
#
_cell.length_a   1.000
_cell.length_b   1.000
_cell.length_c   1.000
_cell.angle_alpha   90.00
_cell.angle_beta   90.00
_cell.angle_gamma   90.00
#
_symmetry.space_group_name_H-M   'P 1'
#
loop_
_entity.id
_entity.type
_entity.pdbx_description
1 polymer ?
#
loop_
_entity_poly.entity_id
_entity_poly.type
_entity_poly.pdbx_seq_one_letter_code
_entity_poly.pdbx_strand_id
1 'polypeptide(L)'
;MSAIKKSFKYGDHTVTLETGELARQADGAVLVSMNDTVVLVTAVGLKKATPGRDFFPLTVNYIEKTYAAGRIPGGFFKREGRPTEKETLTSRLIDRPIRPLFPEGFINDVQVVAQVISVNSEMDPDIASLLGASAALAISGMPFLGPIGGARVGYIDGKYILNPTTTQLATSQLDLVVAGTAEGVLMVESEAAGLNEEVMLGAVTFGHEQMQIAIKTINELAAEAGKAKWSWVAPEPNKELQSAVSGFAETAVAAAYTLTEKMERYAKIKEVKAAAVEALSKGETPKFTAEQIGAEFSNLEYRLVRGKILDGQPRIDGRDTKTVRAINIRTGVLARTHGSALFTRGETQALVVTTLGTGRDAQIIDGLMGEKKEPFMLHYNFPPFSVGETGMMGSPKRREIGHGNLAKRGVKAVMPGVDKFPYVIRVVSEILESNGSSSMASVCGTSLALMDAGVPIKAPVAGVAMGLVKEGSRFQVLTDILGDEDHLGDMDFKVAGTKDGVTALQMDIKITSITREIMKVALDQARDARLHILGEMNKVLSKPRENMSEWAPTIITLKIDPEKIRDVIGKGGAVIRQITEETGTSIDIENDGTVKIASVQGAAGREAQRRIELITADVEVGRIYEGKVARLMDFGAFVTILPGRDGLVHISQISEERVERVGDKLKEGDVVRVKVLEVDRQGRVRLSMRNVDAA
;
A
#
# COMPACT_ATOMS: atom_id res chain seq x y z
N MET A 1 19.30 -22.44 32.64
CA MET A 1 17.95 -23.02 32.52
C MET A 1 17.90 -23.66 31.16
N SER A 2 17.34 -24.87 31.03
CA SER A 2 17.15 -25.52 29.75
C SER A 2 16.03 -24.82 28.96
N ALA A 3 16.18 -24.67 27.64
CA ALA A 3 15.14 -24.13 26.78
C ALA A 3 13.92 -25.05 26.79
N ILE A 4 12.73 -24.46 26.89
CA ILE A 4 11.44 -25.15 26.72
C ILE A 4 11.01 -24.97 25.28
N LYS A 5 10.72 -26.07 24.60
CA LYS A 5 10.36 -26.08 23.16
C LYS A 5 9.04 -26.79 22.92
N LYS A 6 8.22 -26.19 22.07
CA LYS A 6 7.00 -26.81 21.52
C LYS A 6 7.01 -26.69 20.01
N SER A 7 6.62 -27.76 19.31
CA SER A 7 6.57 -27.78 17.85
C SER A 7 5.25 -28.34 17.34
N PHE A 8 4.78 -27.81 16.22
CA PHE A 8 3.57 -28.29 15.56
C PHE A 8 3.67 -28.18 14.04
N LYS A 9 2.89 -28.96 13.33
CA LYS A 9 2.71 -28.82 11.89
C LYS A 9 1.69 -27.74 11.58
N TYR A 10 2.04 -26.86 10.61
CA TYR A 10 1.22 -25.72 10.23
C TYR A 10 1.13 -25.61 8.70
N GLY A 11 0.23 -26.35 8.10
CA GLY A 11 0.27 -26.68 6.68
C GLY A 11 1.48 -27.56 6.37
N ASP A 12 2.19 -27.21 5.32
CA ASP A 12 3.41 -27.95 4.92
C ASP A 12 4.64 -27.62 5.78
N HIS A 13 4.49 -26.66 6.72
CA HIS A 13 5.59 -26.16 7.54
C HIS A 13 5.63 -26.77 8.94
N THR A 14 6.78 -26.67 9.58
CA THR A 14 6.94 -26.95 11.01
C THR A 14 7.24 -25.64 11.73
N VAL A 15 6.43 -25.32 12.73
CA VAL A 15 6.66 -24.17 13.62
C VAL A 15 7.18 -24.66 14.95
N THR A 16 8.23 -24.02 15.45
CA THR A 16 8.80 -24.29 16.79
C THR A 16 8.78 -23.00 17.60
N LEU A 17 8.23 -23.07 18.80
CA LEU A 17 8.24 -22.03 19.82
C LEU A 17 9.24 -22.44 20.90
N GLU A 18 10.21 -21.56 21.19
CA GLU A 18 11.25 -21.81 22.18
C GLU A 18 11.35 -20.65 23.18
N THR A 19 11.47 -20.93 24.46
CA THR A 19 11.61 -19.92 25.50
C THR A 19 12.58 -20.35 26.61
N GLY A 20 13.04 -19.40 27.45
CA GLY A 20 13.82 -19.63 28.65
C GLY A 20 15.32 -19.34 28.50
N GLU A 21 15.88 -19.28 27.29
CA GLU A 21 17.31 -19.06 27.07
C GLU A 21 17.65 -17.61 26.69
N LEU A 22 16.89 -17.03 25.73
CA LEU A 22 17.14 -15.71 25.18
C LEU A 22 16.33 -14.62 25.88
N ALA A 23 16.83 -13.39 25.88
CA ALA A 23 16.15 -12.17 26.34
C ALA A 23 15.48 -12.31 27.74
N ARG A 24 16.16 -12.93 28.71
CA ARG A 24 15.63 -13.34 30.04
C ARG A 24 15.15 -12.20 30.92
N GLN A 25 15.48 -10.94 30.61
CA GLN A 25 15.00 -9.76 31.35
C GLN A 25 13.60 -9.31 30.89
N ALA A 26 13.13 -9.71 29.70
CA ALA A 26 11.77 -9.44 29.25
C ALA A 26 10.75 -10.21 30.11
N ASP A 27 9.54 -9.68 30.24
CA ASP A 27 8.45 -10.39 30.92
C ASP A 27 8.08 -11.67 30.16
N GLY A 28 8.03 -11.62 28.81
CA GLY A 28 7.94 -12.77 27.95
C GLY A 28 8.95 -12.67 26.82
N ALA A 29 9.58 -13.78 26.46
CA ALA A 29 10.51 -13.88 25.33
C ALA A 29 10.37 -15.22 24.66
N VAL A 30 10.11 -15.22 23.34
CA VAL A 30 9.92 -16.46 22.55
C VAL A 30 10.73 -16.35 21.26
N LEU A 31 11.46 -17.40 20.94
CA LEU A 31 12.08 -17.61 19.65
C LEU A 31 11.12 -18.48 18.80
N VAL A 32 10.69 -17.94 17.68
CA VAL A 32 9.82 -18.65 16.73
C VAL A 32 10.62 -19.02 15.50
N SER A 33 10.60 -20.31 15.16
CA SER A 33 11.22 -20.82 13.93
C SER A 33 10.15 -21.42 13.02
N MET A 34 10.16 -21.03 11.74
CA MET A 34 9.29 -21.56 10.69
C MET A 34 10.11 -21.70 9.40
N ASN A 35 10.49 -22.94 9.04
CA ASN A 35 11.31 -23.24 7.86
C ASN A 35 12.56 -22.31 7.74
N ASP A 36 13.42 -22.26 8.76
CA ASP A 36 14.64 -21.43 8.84
C ASP A 36 14.41 -19.91 8.92
N THR A 37 13.18 -19.44 8.80
CA THR A 37 12.81 -18.09 9.21
C THR A 37 12.69 -18.10 10.74
N VAL A 38 13.50 -17.25 11.40
CA VAL A 38 13.58 -17.19 12.88
C VAL A 38 13.34 -15.75 13.34
N VAL A 39 12.39 -15.62 14.27
CA VAL A 39 12.02 -14.32 14.86
C VAL A 39 12.14 -14.42 16.38
N LEU A 40 12.89 -13.50 16.98
CA LEU A 40 12.89 -13.29 18.42
C LEU A 40 11.81 -12.27 18.79
N VAL A 41 10.85 -12.68 19.61
CA VAL A 41 9.80 -11.79 20.07
C VAL A 41 9.84 -11.63 21.57
N THR A 42 9.82 -10.37 22.03
CA THR A 42 9.81 -10.02 23.46
C THR A 42 8.58 -9.18 23.80
N ALA A 43 8.04 -9.37 24.99
CA ALA A 43 6.99 -8.57 25.58
C ALA A 43 7.46 -8.05 26.96
N VAL A 44 7.34 -6.75 27.16
CA VAL A 44 7.67 -6.08 28.43
C VAL A 44 6.53 -5.12 28.78
N GLY A 45 6.13 -5.11 30.06
CA GLY A 45 5.11 -4.19 30.55
C GLY A 45 5.52 -3.52 31.86
N LEU A 46 5.07 -2.28 32.06
CA LEU A 46 5.21 -1.59 33.31
C LEU A 46 4.16 -2.08 34.33
N LYS A 47 4.56 -2.34 35.57
CA LYS A 47 3.66 -2.81 36.64
C LYS A 47 2.68 -1.74 37.11
N LYS A 48 2.91 -0.46 36.81
CA LYS A 48 2.08 0.68 37.18
C LYS A 48 1.84 1.54 35.95
N ALA A 49 0.61 2.04 35.84
CA ALA A 49 0.25 3.02 34.82
C ALA A 49 0.97 4.35 35.04
N THR A 50 1.28 5.05 33.98
CA THR A 50 1.78 6.41 34.01
C THR A 50 0.64 7.35 34.43
N PRO A 51 0.80 8.18 35.47
CA PRO A 51 -0.26 9.11 35.89
C PRO A 51 -0.76 10.04 34.77
N GLY A 52 -2.06 10.30 34.72
CA GLY A 52 -2.68 11.22 33.76
C GLY A 52 -2.92 10.62 32.38
N ARG A 53 -2.78 9.31 32.19
CA ARG A 53 -3.17 8.63 30.95
C ARG A 53 -4.57 8.03 31.05
N ASP A 54 -5.30 8.15 29.95
CA ASP A 54 -6.68 7.66 29.77
C ASP A 54 -6.81 6.62 28.64
N PHE A 55 -5.68 6.18 28.04
CA PHE A 55 -5.66 5.20 26.96
C PHE A 55 -4.62 4.10 27.23
N PHE A 56 -4.76 2.96 26.58
CA PHE A 56 -3.82 1.84 26.62
C PHE A 56 -2.60 2.08 25.71
N PRO A 57 -1.39 2.33 26.28
CA PRO A 57 -0.18 2.62 25.50
C PRO A 57 0.56 1.34 25.07
N LEU A 58 -0.03 0.57 24.18
CA LEU A 58 0.62 -0.57 23.54
C LEU A 58 1.50 -0.08 22.38
N THR A 59 2.77 -0.46 22.40
CA THR A 59 3.71 -0.22 21.30
C THR A 59 4.21 -1.54 20.74
N VAL A 60 3.98 -1.76 19.45
CA VAL A 60 4.51 -2.91 18.73
C VAL A 60 5.56 -2.45 17.73
N ASN A 61 6.72 -3.10 17.73
CA ASN A 61 7.82 -2.89 16.81
C ASN A 61 8.18 -4.21 16.14
N TYR A 62 8.04 -4.27 14.82
CA TYR A 62 8.60 -5.31 13.99
C TYR A 62 9.83 -4.77 13.28
N ILE A 63 10.92 -5.51 13.31
CA ILE A 63 12.24 -5.06 12.85
C ILE A 63 12.87 -6.15 11.99
N GLU A 64 13.24 -5.83 10.77
CA GLU A 64 14.00 -6.70 9.88
C GLU A 64 15.49 -6.41 10.00
N LYS A 65 16.27 -7.40 10.42
CA LYS A 65 17.73 -7.30 10.48
C LYS A 65 18.33 -7.80 9.18
N THR A 66 19.07 -6.95 8.48
CA THR A 66 19.64 -7.25 7.17
C THR A 66 20.58 -8.48 7.21
N TYR A 67 21.27 -8.70 8.35
CA TYR A 67 22.08 -9.89 8.56
C TYR A 67 21.27 -11.20 8.56
N ALA A 68 19.95 -11.13 8.82
CA ALA A 68 19.08 -12.31 8.77
C ALA A 68 19.07 -12.96 7.38
N ALA A 69 19.27 -12.15 6.33
CA ALA A 69 19.44 -12.58 4.94
C ALA A 69 20.91 -12.67 4.50
N GLY A 70 21.87 -12.63 5.42
CA GLY A 70 23.31 -12.66 5.11
C GLY A 70 23.81 -11.40 4.39
N ARG A 71 23.13 -10.26 4.55
CA ARG A 71 23.41 -9.02 3.83
C ARG A 71 23.89 -7.90 4.77
N ILE A 72 24.59 -6.93 4.19
CA ILE A 72 24.93 -5.66 4.83
C ILE A 72 23.92 -4.61 4.33
N PRO A 73 23.37 -3.76 5.21
CA PRO A 73 22.42 -2.71 4.81
C PRO A 73 22.96 -1.83 3.69
N GLY A 74 22.08 -1.42 2.77
CA GLY A 74 22.37 -0.43 1.75
C GLY A 74 22.68 0.95 2.33
N GLY A 75 22.79 1.95 1.46
CA GLY A 75 23.04 3.33 1.84
C GLY A 75 24.45 3.59 2.41
N PHE A 76 24.69 4.82 2.84
CA PHE A 76 26.00 5.28 3.29
C PHE A 76 26.39 4.76 4.68
N PHE A 77 25.46 4.76 5.64
CA PHE A 77 25.74 4.41 7.03
C PHE A 77 25.88 2.90 7.30
N LYS A 78 25.51 2.06 6.34
CA LYS A 78 25.58 0.58 6.49
C LYS A 78 24.92 0.07 7.76
N ARG A 79 23.80 0.70 8.15
CA ARG A 79 23.02 0.39 9.34
C ARG A 79 21.55 0.60 9.06
N GLU A 80 20.69 -0.25 9.63
CA GLU A 80 19.24 -0.07 9.61
C GLU A 80 18.88 1.27 10.30
N GLY A 81 17.97 2.01 9.67
CA GLY A 81 17.59 3.35 10.09
C GLY A 81 16.13 3.43 10.56
N ARG A 82 15.36 4.30 9.90
CA ARG A 82 13.92 4.44 10.18
C ARG A 82 13.17 3.19 9.73
N PRO A 83 12.07 2.82 10.42
CA PRO A 83 11.22 1.70 9.99
C PRO A 83 10.77 1.86 8.54
N THR A 84 10.88 0.79 7.77
CA THR A 84 10.36 0.69 6.43
C THR A 84 8.83 0.67 6.42
N GLU A 85 8.22 0.83 5.25
CA GLU A 85 6.77 0.67 5.08
C GLU A 85 6.33 -0.74 5.52
N LYS A 86 7.05 -1.80 5.11
CA LYS A 86 6.80 -3.19 5.51
C LYS A 86 6.88 -3.35 7.03
N GLU A 87 7.93 -2.86 7.66
CA GLU A 87 8.06 -2.94 9.13
C GLU A 87 6.92 -2.21 9.85
N THR A 88 6.49 -1.07 9.33
CA THR A 88 5.35 -0.33 9.87
C THR A 88 4.04 -1.11 9.72
N LEU A 89 3.80 -1.70 8.56
CA LEU A 89 2.58 -2.47 8.27
C LEU A 89 2.54 -3.77 9.08
N THR A 90 3.66 -4.50 9.18
CA THR A 90 3.72 -5.72 10.00
C THR A 90 3.59 -5.40 11.50
N SER A 91 4.15 -4.28 11.98
CA SER A 91 3.89 -3.81 13.36
C SER A 91 2.39 -3.61 13.61
N ARG A 92 1.65 -3.05 12.64
CA ARG A 92 0.20 -2.86 12.73
C ARG A 92 -0.55 -4.20 12.64
N LEU A 93 -0.08 -5.12 11.80
CA LEU A 93 -0.66 -6.46 11.65
C LEU A 93 -0.64 -7.22 12.99
N ILE A 94 0.41 -7.04 13.80
CA ILE A 94 0.56 -7.63 15.13
C ILE A 94 -0.25 -6.86 16.17
N ASP A 95 -0.19 -5.52 16.18
CA ASP A 95 -0.86 -4.66 17.18
C ASP A 95 -2.39 -4.88 17.20
N ARG A 96 -3.00 -4.91 16.02
CA ARG A 96 -4.46 -4.88 15.86
C ARG A 96 -5.17 -6.06 16.55
N PRO A 97 -4.77 -7.33 16.38
CA PRO A 97 -5.46 -8.45 17.02
C PRO A 97 -5.10 -8.65 18.49
N ILE A 98 -3.96 -8.13 18.99
CA ILE A 98 -3.59 -8.29 20.40
C ILE A 98 -4.14 -7.18 21.30
N ARG A 99 -4.35 -5.97 20.76
CA ARG A 99 -4.80 -4.80 21.50
C ARG A 99 -6.17 -5.01 22.20
N PRO A 100 -7.22 -5.51 21.54
CA PRO A 100 -8.52 -5.71 22.15
C PRO A 100 -8.56 -6.83 23.20
N LEU A 101 -7.49 -7.60 23.34
CA LEU A 101 -7.37 -8.68 24.32
C LEU A 101 -6.71 -8.24 25.64
N PHE A 102 -6.44 -6.97 25.82
CA PHE A 102 -6.18 -6.43 27.14
C PHE A 102 -7.48 -5.95 27.76
N PRO A 103 -7.70 -6.24 29.06
CA PRO A 103 -8.99 -5.92 29.71
C PRO A 103 -9.22 -4.42 29.78
N GLU A 104 -10.47 -4.03 29.79
CA GLU A 104 -10.88 -2.64 29.95
C GLU A 104 -10.30 -2.04 31.24
N GLY A 105 -9.82 -0.80 31.15
CA GLY A 105 -9.13 -0.13 32.28
C GLY A 105 -7.65 -0.51 32.44
N PHE A 106 -7.10 -1.42 31.65
CA PHE A 106 -5.66 -1.68 31.63
C PHE A 106 -4.94 -0.62 30.82
N ILE A 107 -4.27 0.31 31.51
CA ILE A 107 -3.59 1.47 30.91
C ILE A 107 -2.08 1.50 31.20
N ASN A 108 -1.50 0.35 31.56
CA ASN A 108 -0.06 0.24 31.76
C ASN A 108 0.67 0.19 30.42
N ASP A 109 1.88 0.76 30.37
CA ASP A 109 2.71 0.69 29.15
C ASP A 109 3.10 -0.76 28.86
N VAL A 110 2.88 -1.18 27.62
CA VAL A 110 3.29 -2.49 27.09
C VAL A 110 4.05 -2.30 25.78
N GLN A 111 5.20 -2.95 25.66
CA GLN A 111 5.97 -2.99 24.44
C GLN A 111 6.19 -4.43 23.98
N VAL A 112 5.87 -4.68 22.72
CA VAL A 112 6.18 -5.94 22.01
C VAL A 112 7.19 -5.63 20.91
N VAL A 113 8.30 -6.37 20.89
CA VAL A 113 9.32 -6.22 19.85
C VAL A 113 9.55 -7.57 19.18
N ALA A 114 9.32 -7.63 17.88
CA ALA A 114 9.60 -8.78 17.02
C ALA A 114 10.79 -8.47 16.10
N GLN A 115 11.88 -9.22 16.25
CA GLN A 115 13.12 -9.06 15.48
C GLN A 115 13.34 -10.29 14.59
N VAL A 116 13.37 -10.08 13.29
CA VAL A 116 13.76 -11.10 12.32
C VAL A 116 15.28 -11.27 12.36
N ILE A 117 15.75 -12.44 12.77
CA ILE A 117 17.17 -12.73 12.97
C ILE A 117 17.73 -13.82 12.05
N SER A 118 16.85 -14.54 11.36
CA SER A 118 17.16 -15.42 10.24
C SER A 118 15.97 -15.43 9.28
N VAL A 119 16.19 -15.54 7.98
CA VAL A 119 15.10 -15.56 7.00
C VAL A 119 15.35 -16.55 5.88
N ASN A 120 14.34 -17.33 5.59
CA ASN A 120 14.22 -18.15 4.40
C ASN A 120 13.44 -17.35 3.35
N SER A 121 13.95 -17.28 2.10
CA SER A 121 13.33 -16.51 1.01
C SER A 121 11.90 -16.92 0.66
N GLU A 122 11.53 -18.16 0.97
CA GLU A 122 10.19 -18.70 0.72
C GLU A 122 9.19 -18.41 1.86
N MET A 123 9.63 -17.84 3.00
CA MET A 123 8.78 -17.65 4.18
C MET A 123 8.79 -16.21 4.66
N ASP A 124 7.68 -15.50 4.48
CA ASP A 124 7.52 -14.17 5.09
C ASP A 124 7.50 -14.29 6.62
N PRO A 125 8.28 -13.46 7.34
CA PRO A 125 8.38 -13.55 8.81
C PRO A 125 7.15 -13.07 9.58
N ASP A 126 6.13 -12.51 8.94
CA ASP A 126 5.01 -11.85 9.62
C ASP A 126 4.15 -12.80 10.45
N ILE A 127 3.82 -14.01 9.93
CA ILE A 127 3.05 -15.02 10.68
C ILE A 127 3.86 -15.52 11.88
N ALA A 128 5.15 -15.82 11.70
CA ALA A 128 6.03 -16.20 12.80
C ALA A 128 6.09 -15.10 13.88
N SER A 129 6.15 -13.82 13.47
CA SER A 129 6.17 -12.66 14.37
C SER A 129 4.86 -12.51 15.16
N LEU A 130 3.72 -12.74 14.49
CA LEU A 130 2.39 -12.67 15.12
C LEU A 130 2.21 -13.79 16.15
N LEU A 131 2.59 -15.03 15.81
CA LEU A 131 2.57 -16.17 16.74
C LEU A 131 3.52 -15.94 17.93
N GLY A 132 4.71 -15.39 17.67
CA GLY A 132 5.68 -15.02 18.70
C GLY A 132 5.17 -13.95 19.65
N ALA A 133 4.47 -12.92 19.15
CA ALA A 133 3.87 -11.89 19.97
C ALA A 133 2.78 -12.46 20.89
N SER A 134 1.92 -13.32 20.34
CA SER A 134 0.91 -14.05 21.11
C SER A 134 1.54 -14.90 22.21
N ALA A 135 2.54 -15.70 21.87
CA ALA A 135 3.23 -16.58 22.81
C ALA A 135 3.99 -15.80 23.91
N ALA A 136 4.72 -14.74 23.54
CA ALA A 136 5.45 -13.88 24.49
C ALA A 136 4.50 -13.21 25.50
N LEU A 137 3.35 -12.72 25.04
CA LEU A 137 2.32 -12.16 25.92
C LEU A 137 1.69 -13.23 26.81
N ALA A 138 1.40 -14.42 26.27
CA ALA A 138 0.78 -15.52 27.02
C ALA A 138 1.65 -16.00 28.18
N ILE A 139 3.01 -16.01 28.01
CA ILE A 139 3.94 -16.43 29.07
C ILE A 139 4.37 -15.30 30.01
N SER A 140 4.04 -14.03 29.71
CA SER A 140 4.57 -12.85 30.42
C SER A 140 3.99 -12.62 31.81
N GLY A 141 2.83 -13.21 32.08
CA GLY A 141 2.03 -12.96 33.29
C GLY A 141 1.18 -11.68 33.24
N MET A 142 1.24 -10.87 32.20
CA MET A 142 0.35 -9.72 31.97
C MET A 142 -1.11 -10.17 31.88
N PRO A 143 -2.09 -9.26 32.14
CA PRO A 143 -3.52 -9.58 32.01
C PRO A 143 -3.95 -9.61 30.54
N PHE A 144 -3.38 -10.53 29.78
CA PHE A 144 -3.68 -10.78 28.38
C PHE A 144 -4.72 -11.90 28.22
N LEU A 145 -5.83 -11.61 27.54
CA LEU A 145 -6.97 -12.54 27.37
C LEU A 145 -6.81 -13.47 26.15
N GLY A 146 -5.62 -13.50 25.56
CA GLY A 146 -5.28 -14.48 24.51
C GLY A 146 -5.00 -15.87 25.08
N PRO A 147 -4.33 -16.75 24.28
CA PRO A 147 -3.56 -16.39 23.07
C PRO A 147 -4.41 -16.22 21.81
N ILE A 148 -3.77 -15.64 20.78
CA ILE A 148 -4.27 -15.64 19.41
C ILE A 148 -3.45 -16.57 18.54
N GLY A 149 -4.10 -17.10 17.50
CA GLY A 149 -3.43 -17.65 16.33
C GLY A 149 -3.38 -16.65 15.19
N GLY A 150 -2.61 -16.97 14.15
CA GLY A 150 -2.54 -16.22 12.92
C GLY A 150 -2.15 -17.10 11.77
N ALA A 151 -2.80 -16.91 10.62
CA ALA A 151 -2.57 -17.71 9.42
C ALA A 151 -2.57 -16.81 8.18
N ARG A 152 -1.71 -17.14 7.21
CA ARG A 152 -1.81 -16.61 5.85
C ARG A 152 -2.55 -17.63 5.00
N VAL A 153 -3.48 -17.17 4.18
CA VAL A 153 -4.28 -18.02 3.30
C VAL A 153 -4.11 -17.53 1.86
N GLY A 154 -3.62 -18.43 1.00
CA GLY A 154 -3.63 -18.28 -0.45
C GLY A 154 -4.83 -18.97 -1.08
N TYR A 155 -5.12 -18.63 -2.35
CA TYR A 155 -6.15 -19.30 -3.15
C TYR A 155 -5.59 -19.59 -4.54
N ILE A 156 -5.31 -20.86 -4.81
CA ILE A 156 -4.65 -21.34 -6.03
C ILE A 156 -5.47 -22.52 -6.59
N ASP A 157 -5.83 -22.47 -7.86
CA ASP A 157 -6.59 -23.52 -8.55
C ASP A 157 -7.86 -23.94 -7.80
N GLY A 158 -8.59 -22.98 -7.23
CA GLY A 158 -9.83 -23.24 -6.51
C GLY A 158 -9.64 -23.83 -5.10
N LYS A 159 -8.42 -23.82 -4.54
CA LYS A 159 -8.11 -24.39 -3.21
C LYS A 159 -7.47 -23.35 -2.29
N TYR A 160 -7.84 -23.38 -1.02
CA TYR A 160 -7.17 -22.63 0.02
C TYR A 160 -5.84 -23.30 0.38
N ILE A 161 -4.78 -22.50 0.47
CA ILE A 161 -3.43 -22.95 0.86
C ILE A 161 -3.06 -22.22 2.16
N LEU A 162 -2.71 -23.01 3.18
CA LEU A 162 -2.27 -22.47 4.46
C LEU A 162 -0.80 -22.09 4.40
N ASN A 163 -0.49 -20.84 4.78
CA ASN A 163 0.85 -20.28 4.83
C ASN A 163 1.64 -20.53 3.53
N PRO A 164 1.10 -20.11 2.38
CA PRO A 164 1.76 -20.32 1.09
C PRO A 164 3.16 -19.70 1.09
N THR A 165 4.09 -20.33 0.37
CA THR A 165 5.44 -19.79 0.15
C THR A 165 5.38 -18.54 -0.71
N THR A 166 6.46 -17.74 -0.74
CA THR A 166 6.59 -16.57 -1.62
C THR A 166 6.37 -16.93 -3.08
N THR A 167 6.92 -18.08 -3.53
CA THR A 167 6.71 -18.60 -4.89
C THR A 167 5.24 -18.96 -5.15
N GLN A 168 4.54 -19.56 -4.20
CA GLN A 168 3.11 -19.88 -4.33
C GLN A 168 2.26 -18.58 -4.33
N LEU A 169 2.59 -17.59 -3.49
CA LEU A 169 1.89 -16.30 -3.47
C LEU A 169 1.95 -15.56 -4.81
N ALA A 170 3.05 -15.70 -5.55
CA ALA A 170 3.18 -15.06 -6.87
C ALA A 170 2.11 -15.54 -7.88
N THR A 171 1.55 -16.72 -7.70
CA THR A 171 0.48 -17.30 -8.55
C THR A 171 -0.89 -17.31 -7.87
N SER A 172 -0.96 -16.91 -6.61
CA SER A 172 -2.19 -16.92 -5.83
C SER A 172 -3.13 -15.77 -6.22
N GLN A 173 -4.42 -16.05 -6.28
CA GLN A 173 -5.47 -15.05 -6.45
C GLN A 173 -5.84 -14.34 -5.13
N LEU A 174 -5.30 -14.80 -4.02
CA LEU A 174 -5.55 -14.28 -2.68
C LEU A 174 -4.26 -14.26 -1.87
N ASP A 175 -4.01 -13.15 -1.20
CA ASP A 175 -3.09 -13.03 -0.08
C ASP A 175 -3.89 -12.49 1.11
N LEU A 176 -4.26 -13.37 2.04
CA LEU A 176 -5.10 -13.02 3.18
C LEU A 176 -4.40 -13.44 4.47
N VAL A 177 -4.28 -12.51 5.40
CA VAL A 177 -3.88 -12.79 6.78
C VAL A 177 -5.09 -12.68 7.69
N VAL A 178 -5.31 -13.72 8.49
CA VAL A 178 -6.35 -13.76 9.52
C VAL A 178 -5.72 -14.06 10.87
N ALA A 179 -6.20 -13.36 11.90
CA ALA A 179 -5.83 -13.62 13.29
C ALA A 179 -7.07 -13.66 14.18
N GLY A 180 -7.02 -14.47 15.23
CA GLY A 180 -8.15 -14.63 16.13
C GLY A 180 -7.83 -15.46 17.36
N THR A 181 -8.80 -15.55 18.27
CA THR A 181 -8.81 -16.44 19.43
C THR A 181 -9.36 -17.81 19.05
N ALA A 182 -9.43 -18.71 20.02
CA ALA A 182 -10.12 -19.99 19.83
C ALA A 182 -11.61 -19.82 19.49
N GLU A 183 -12.23 -18.74 19.95
CA GLU A 183 -13.66 -18.47 19.82
C GLU A 183 -14.05 -17.80 18.52
N GLY A 184 -13.14 -17.02 17.90
CA GLY A 184 -13.44 -16.35 16.65
C GLY A 184 -12.37 -15.40 16.14
N VAL A 185 -12.69 -14.79 15.00
CA VAL A 185 -11.80 -13.90 14.26
C VAL A 185 -11.75 -12.51 14.91
N LEU A 186 -10.54 -11.92 14.96
CA LEU A 186 -10.29 -10.57 15.47
C LEU A 186 -9.79 -9.61 14.38
N MET A 187 -9.04 -10.12 13.42
CA MET A 187 -8.42 -9.29 12.39
C MET A 187 -8.33 -10.05 11.07
N VAL A 188 -8.64 -9.36 10.00
CA VAL A 188 -8.39 -9.83 8.63
C VAL A 188 -7.74 -8.72 7.83
N GLU A 189 -6.81 -9.08 6.97
CA GLU A 189 -6.20 -8.18 6.00
C GLU A 189 -5.92 -8.93 4.70
N SER A 190 -6.40 -8.42 3.55
CA SER A 190 -6.23 -9.14 2.30
C SER A 190 -5.98 -8.25 1.08
N GLU A 191 -5.35 -8.88 0.08
CA GLU A 191 -5.31 -8.49 -1.32
C GLU A 191 -5.90 -9.64 -2.13
N ALA A 192 -6.84 -9.36 -3.05
CA ALA A 192 -7.52 -10.38 -3.84
C ALA A 192 -7.65 -9.96 -5.31
N ALA A 193 -7.68 -10.93 -6.20
CA ALA A 193 -7.77 -10.73 -7.64
C ALA A 193 -9.23 -10.66 -8.17
N GLY A 194 -10.15 -10.10 -7.39
CA GLY A 194 -11.57 -10.00 -7.75
C GLY A 194 -12.36 -11.26 -7.37
N LEU A 195 -12.11 -11.83 -6.19
CA LEU A 195 -12.79 -13.00 -5.68
C LEU A 195 -14.18 -12.64 -5.13
N ASN A 196 -15.14 -13.56 -5.26
CA ASN A 196 -16.48 -13.36 -4.71
C ASN A 196 -16.49 -13.45 -3.17
N GLU A 197 -17.56 -12.94 -2.57
CA GLU A 197 -17.71 -12.85 -1.12
C GLU A 197 -17.69 -14.21 -0.43
N GLU A 198 -18.20 -15.26 -1.09
CA GLU A 198 -18.22 -16.61 -0.53
C GLU A 198 -16.81 -17.20 -0.43
N VAL A 199 -15.97 -17.03 -1.45
CA VAL A 199 -14.56 -17.44 -1.43
C VAL A 199 -13.80 -16.65 -0.37
N MET A 200 -14.05 -15.34 -0.24
CA MET A 200 -13.42 -14.53 0.80
C MET A 200 -13.80 -14.98 2.22
N LEU A 201 -15.08 -15.23 2.46
CA LEU A 201 -15.57 -15.76 3.74
C LEU A 201 -15.02 -17.16 4.04
N GLY A 202 -14.95 -18.01 3.01
CA GLY A 202 -14.35 -19.34 3.10
C GLY A 202 -12.88 -19.29 3.49
N ALA A 203 -12.11 -18.35 2.92
CA ALA A 203 -10.70 -18.18 3.25
C ALA A 203 -10.49 -17.75 4.72
N VAL A 204 -11.32 -16.82 5.21
CA VAL A 204 -11.28 -16.39 6.63
C VAL A 204 -11.61 -17.55 7.55
N THR A 205 -12.66 -18.33 7.24
CA THR A 205 -13.07 -19.50 8.03
C THR A 205 -11.97 -20.56 8.02
N PHE A 206 -11.43 -20.89 6.84
CA PHE A 206 -10.33 -21.84 6.71
C PHE A 206 -9.12 -21.44 7.56
N GLY A 207 -8.67 -20.18 7.46
CA GLY A 207 -7.53 -19.70 8.24
C GLY A 207 -7.78 -19.77 9.74
N HIS A 208 -9.01 -19.44 10.21
CA HIS A 208 -9.38 -19.53 11.61
C HIS A 208 -9.41 -20.98 12.11
N GLU A 209 -9.93 -21.91 11.34
CA GLU A 209 -9.91 -23.34 11.68
C GLU A 209 -8.47 -23.87 11.77
N GLN A 210 -7.62 -23.51 10.80
CA GLN A 210 -6.24 -23.99 10.77
C GLN A 210 -5.37 -23.41 11.90
N MET A 211 -5.63 -22.18 12.38
CA MET A 211 -4.82 -21.59 13.44
C MET A 211 -5.06 -22.17 14.83
N GLN A 212 -6.07 -23.01 15.02
CA GLN A 212 -6.38 -23.60 16.33
C GLN A 212 -5.23 -24.43 16.90
N ILE A 213 -4.43 -25.08 16.04
CA ILE A 213 -3.25 -25.82 16.49
C ILE A 213 -2.19 -24.91 17.10
N ALA A 214 -2.00 -23.71 16.54
CA ALA A 214 -1.07 -22.72 17.09
C ALA A 214 -1.53 -22.22 18.46
N ILE A 215 -2.82 -21.89 18.60
CA ILE A 215 -3.43 -21.46 19.87
C ILE A 215 -3.24 -22.53 20.94
N LYS A 216 -3.54 -23.80 20.61
CA LYS A 216 -3.35 -24.94 21.51
C LYS A 216 -1.88 -25.04 21.97
N THR A 217 -0.95 -24.99 21.03
CA THR A 217 0.50 -25.11 21.34
C THR A 217 1.01 -23.94 22.18
N ILE A 218 0.51 -22.72 21.94
CA ILE A 218 0.85 -21.54 22.77
C ILE A 218 0.32 -21.72 24.20
N ASN A 219 -0.90 -22.24 24.37
CA ASN A 219 -1.44 -22.55 25.70
C ASN A 219 -0.61 -23.60 26.43
N GLU A 220 -0.17 -24.65 25.74
CA GLU A 220 0.73 -25.69 26.30
C GLU A 220 2.08 -25.08 26.73
N LEU A 221 2.64 -24.15 25.91
CA LEU A 221 3.87 -23.44 26.29
C LEU A 221 3.64 -22.54 27.49
N ALA A 222 2.52 -21.82 27.55
CA ALA A 222 2.18 -20.95 28.67
C ALA A 222 1.92 -21.71 29.97
N ALA A 223 1.36 -22.91 29.89
CA ALA A 223 1.18 -23.79 31.07
C ALA A 223 2.50 -24.27 31.65
N GLU A 224 3.53 -24.49 30.82
CA GLU A 224 4.84 -24.98 31.25
C GLU A 224 5.84 -23.86 31.63
N ALA A 225 5.83 -22.76 30.86
CA ALA A 225 6.82 -21.69 30.96
C ALA A 225 6.26 -20.34 31.44
N GLY A 226 4.96 -20.23 31.66
CA GLY A 226 4.30 -18.99 32.03
C GLY A 226 4.75 -18.46 33.38
N LYS A 227 4.96 -17.15 33.47
CA LYS A 227 5.24 -16.43 34.72
C LYS A 227 3.95 -16.26 35.55
N ALA A 228 4.11 -16.03 36.83
CA ALA A 228 3.00 -15.71 37.72
C ALA A 228 2.20 -14.51 37.19
N LYS A 229 0.86 -14.63 37.15
CA LYS A 229 0.00 -13.55 36.72
C LYS A 229 0.16 -12.30 37.59
N TRP A 230 0.09 -11.14 36.97
CA TRP A 230 0.13 -9.87 37.68
C TRP A 230 -1.11 -9.75 38.58
N SER A 231 -0.93 -9.07 39.71
CA SER A 231 -2.00 -8.77 40.66
C SER A 231 -2.88 -7.60 40.21
N TRP A 232 -3.00 -7.37 38.91
CA TRP A 232 -3.86 -6.33 38.37
C TRP A 232 -5.33 -6.77 38.44
N VAL A 233 -6.18 -5.85 38.90
CA VAL A 233 -7.63 -6.05 38.98
C VAL A 233 -8.33 -4.92 38.22
N ALA A 234 -9.33 -5.25 37.45
CA ALA A 234 -10.14 -4.26 36.75
C ALA A 234 -10.82 -3.31 37.74
N PRO A 235 -10.86 -1.99 37.47
CA PRO A 235 -11.60 -1.05 38.30
C PRO A 235 -13.09 -1.44 38.35
N GLU A 236 -13.66 -1.48 39.53
CA GLU A 236 -15.10 -1.70 39.68
C GLU A 236 -15.89 -0.50 39.18
N PRO A 237 -16.98 -0.69 38.40
CA PRO A 237 -17.84 0.39 37.97
C PRO A 237 -18.47 1.16 39.17
N ASN A 238 -18.32 2.47 39.18
CA ASN A 238 -18.91 3.32 40.23
C ASN A 238 -20.38 3.56 39.92
N LYS A 239 -21.26 2.71 40.46
CA LYS A 239 -22.72 2.78 40.27
C LYS A 239 -23.34 4.11 40.68
N GLU A 240 -22.77 4.76 41.68
CA GLU A 240 -23.28 6.06 42.16
C GLU A 240 -22.94 7.17 41.15
N LEU A 241 -21.69 7.19 40.63
CA LEU A 241 -21.31 8.10 39.56
C LEU A 241 -22.13 7.87 38.30
N GLN A 242 -22.33 6.60 37.92
CA GLN A 242 -23.17 6.24 36.79
C GLN A 242 -24.59 6.77 36.92
N SER A 243 -25.23 6.60 38.10
CA SER A 243 -26.58 7.11 38.38
C SER A 243 -26.64 8.65 38.38
N ALA A 244 -25.60 9.30 38.92
CA ALA A 244 -25.53 10.76 38.96
C ALA A 244 -25.38 11.37 37.56
N VAL A 245 -24.48 10.80 36.70
CA VAL A 245 -24.28 11.28 35.33
C VAL A 245 -25.51 11.00 34.47
N SER A 246 -26.08 9.78 34.54
CA SER A 246 -27.26 9.45 33.79
C SER A 246 -28.48 10.35 34.22
N GLY A 247 -28.70 10.52 35.50
CA GLY A 247 -29.79 11.38 36.00
C GLY A 247 -29.66 12.84 35.58
N PHE A 248 -28.45 13.34 35.41
CA PHE A 248 -28.21 14.72 34.98
C PHE A 248 -28.26 14.90 33.45
N ALA A 249 -27.59 14.00 32.68
CA ALA A 249 -27.26 14.26 31.30
C ALA A 249 -28.02 13.41 30.26
N GLU A 250 -28.67 12.29 30.64
CA GLU A 250 -29.22 11.32 29.68
C GLU A 250 -30.21 11.94 28.69
N THR A 251 -31.17 12.72 29.16
CA THR A 251 -32.18 13.37 28.31
C THR A 251 -31.54 14.38 27.35
N ALA A 252 -30.55 15.15 27.82
CA ALA A 252 -29.89 16.17 27.01
C ALA A 252 -28.96 15.55 25.97
N VAL A 253 -28.26 14.46 26.32
CA VAL A 253 -27.43 13.69 25.40
C VAL A 253 -28.30 13.01 24.34
N ALA A 254 -29.40 12.37 24.74
CA ALA A 254 -30.36 11.78 23.81
C ALA A 254 -30.90 12.80 22.80
N ALA A 255 -31.22 14.02 23.27
CA ALA A 255 -31.64 15.12 22.41
C ALA A 255 -30.53 15.61 21.48
N ALA A 256 -29.25 15.69 21.94
CA ALA A 256 -28.11 16.06 21.11
C ALA A 256 -27.92 15.07 19.96
N TYR A 257 -28.11 13.79 20.19
CA TYR A 257 -28.05 12.74 19.17
C TYR A 257 -29.28 12.66 18.23
N THR A 258 -30.19 13.65 18.26
CA THR A 258 -31.17 13.89 17.19
C THR A 258 -30.71 14.93 16.16
N LEU A 259 -29.62 15.65 16.45
CA LEU A 259 -29.00 16.61 15.52
C LEU A 259 -28.15 15.84 14.49
N THR A 260 -28.55 15.94 13.24
CA THR A 260 -27.91 15.19 12.16
C THR A 260 -26.59 15.83 11.67
N GLU A 261 -26.46 17.18 11.83
CA GLU A 261 -25.24 17.90 11.45
C GLU A 261 -24.15 17.69 12.54
N LYS A 262 -22.93 17.31 12.09
CA LYS A 262 -21.84 16.90 12.97
C LYS A 262 -21.39 17.99 13.93
N MET A 263 -21.10 19.19 13.40
CA MET A 263 -20.52 20.26 14.23
C MET A 263 -21.53 20.80 15.24
N GLU A 264 -22.81 20.88 14.88
CA GLU A 264 -23.88 21.28 15.77
C GLU A 264 -24.09 20.26 16.90
N ARG A 265 -24.11 18.96 16.55
CA ARG A 265 -24.15 17.85 17.49
C ARG A 265 -22.98 17.88 18.47
N TYR A 266 -21.77 18.03 17.99
CA TYR A 266 -20.56 18.08 18.81
C TYR A 266 -20.54 19.28 19.75
N ALA A 267 -20.94 20.45 19.27
CA ALA A 267 -21.08 21.64 20.13
C ALA A 267 -22.06 21.39 21.27
N LYS A 268 -23.21 20.77 20.97
CA LYS A 268 -24.26 20.47 21.99
C LYS A 268 -23.76 19.42 22.98
N ILE A 269 -23.13 18.34 22.55
CA ILE A 269 -22.55 17.31 23.42
C ILE A 269 -21.51 17.94 24.36
N LYS A 270 -20.62 18.78 23.82
CA LYS A 270 -19.58 19.47 24.60
C LYS A 270 -20.18 20.39 25.66
N GLU A 271 -21.25 21.14 25.33
CA GLU A 271 -22.02 21.97 26.28
C GLU A 271 -22.59 21.13 27.42
N VAL A 272 -23.26 20.01 27.08
CA VAL A 272 -23.89 19.13 28.07
C VAL A 272 -22.84 18.49 28.98
N LYS A 273 -21.71 18.04 28.40
CA LYS A 273 -20.56 17.46 29.13
C LYS A 273 -19.97 18.48 30.12
N ALA A 274 -19.75 19.72 29.68
CA ALA A 274 -19.22 20.78 30.54
C ALA A 274 -20.16 21.08 31.70
N ALA A 275 -21.47 21.16 31.41
CA ALA A 275 -22.51 21.38 32.46
C ALA A 275 -22.56 20.22 33.47
N ALA A 276 -22.45 18.97 33.01
CA ALA A 276 -22.39 17.79 33.90
C ALA A 276 -21.16 17.83 34.81
N VAL A 277 -19.98 18.13 34.24
CA VAL A 277 -18.74 18.27 35.00
C VAL A 277 -18.88 19.39 36.03
N GLU A 278 -19.37 20.57 35.66
CA GLU A 278 -19.55 21.68 36.59
C GLU A 278 -20.55 21.34 37.71
N ALA A 279 -21.67 20.71 37.38
CA ALA A 279 -22.71 20.39 38.36
C ALA A 279 -22.28 19.32 39.38
N LEU A 280 -21.59 18.26 38.92
CA LEU A 280 -21.26 17.07 39.70
C LEU A 280 -19.90 17.14 40.42
N SER A 281 -19.04 18.10 40.04
CA SER A 281 -17.74 18.33 40.71
C SER A 281 -17.74 19.53 41.64
N LYS A 282 -18.91 20.02 42.08
CA LYS A 282 -19.05 21.15 43.01
C LYS A 282 -18.62 20.80 44.44
N GLY A 283 -17.93 21.75 45.13
CA GLY A 283 -17.55 21.68 46.53
C GLY A 283 -16.05 21.71 46.77
N GLU A 284 -15.63 21.98 48.01
CA GLU A 284 -14.20 22.01 48.37
C GLU A 284 -13.53 20.61 48.33
N THR A 285 -14.33 19.55 48.50
CA THR A 285 -13.95 18.14 48.35
C THR A 285 -14.98 17.43 47.49
N PRO A 286 -14.87 17.57 46.11
CA PRO A 286 -15.83 16.97 45.24
C PRO A 286 -15.84 15.44 45.38
N LYS A 287 -17.04 14.86 45.36
CA LYS A 287 -17.21 13.40 45.45
C LYS A 287 -16.66 12.67 44.22
N PHE A 288 -16.68 13.32 43.06
CA PHE A 288 -16.21 12.81 41.80
C PHE A 288 -15.27 13.83 41.12
N THR A 289 -14.19 13.37 40.51
CA THR A 289 -13.31 14.25 39.74
C THR A 289 -13.88 14.57 38.36
N ALA A 290 -13.43 15.64 37.73
CA ALA A 290 -13.82 16.00 36.36
C ALA A 290 -13.50 14.89 35.35
N GLU A 291 -12.35 14.21 35.53
CA GLU A 291 -11.97 13.08 34.66
C GLU A 291 -12.94 11.90 34.82
N GLN A 292 -13.33 11.56 36.09
CA GLN A 292 -14.27 10.47 36.33
C GLN A 292 -15.65 10.76 35.72
N ILE A 293 -16.15 11.99 35.88
CA ILE A 293 -17.40 12.44 35.27
C ILE A 293 -17.32 12.40 33.76
N GLY A 294 -16.21 12.88 33.18
CA GLY A 294 -15.96 12.86 31.74
C GLY A 294 -15.92 11.47 31.15
N ALA A 295 -15.33 10.51 31.85
CA ALA A 295 -15.27 9.11 31.42
C ALA A 295 -16.66 8.47 31.46
N GLU A 296 -17.41 8.66 32.56
CA GLU A 296 -18.77 8.11 32.69
C GLU A 296 -19.77 8.78 31.72
N PHE A 297 -19.53 10.05 31.38
CA PHE A 297 -20.31 10.72 30.33
C PHE A 297 -20.10 10.03 28.97
N SER A 298 -18.87 9.67 28.62
CA SER A 298 -18.58 8.92 27.40
C SER A 298 -19.20 7.52 27.41
N ASN A 299 -19.25 6.86 28.58
CA ASN A 299 -19.98 5.59 28.75
C ASN A 299 -21.49 5.76 28.55
N LEU A 300 -22.07 6.89 28.99
CA LEU A 300 -23.47 7.20 28.75
C LEU A 300 -23.74 7.38 27.23
N GLU A 301 -22.91 8.14 26.52
CA GLU A 301 -23.00 8.28 25.06
C GLU A 301 -22.95 6.91 24.37
N TYR A 302 -21.98 6.07 24.74
CA TYR A 302 -21.81 4.71 24.22
C TYR A 302 -23.11 3.88 24.39
N ARG A 303 -23.68 3.85 25.58
CA ARG A 303 -24.94 3.10 25.84
C ARG A 303 -26.13 3.63 25.04
N LEU A 304 -26.30 4.94 24.97
CA LEU A 304 -27.46 5.57 24.30
C LEU A 304 -27.43 5.36 22.78
N VAL A 305 -26.28 5.59 22.15
CA VAL A 305 -26.12 5.44 20.68
C VAL A 305 -26.33 3.98 20.28
N ARG A 306 -25.64 3.06 20.97
CA ARG A 306 -25.73 1.62 20.67
C ARG A 306 -27.15 1.07 20.91
N GLY A 307 -27.80 1.49 21.99
CA GLY A 307 -29.19 1.11 22.30
C GLY A 307 -30.13 1.51 21.17
N LYS A 308 -30.07 2.76 20.69
CA LYS A 308 -30.85 3.23 19.55
C LYS A 308 -30.69 2.36 18.31
N ILE A 309 -29.44 2.05 17.97
CA ILE A 309 -29.08 1.23 16.76
C ILE A 309 -29.66 -0.19 16.91
N LEU A 310 -29.50 -0.81 18.08
CA LEU A 310 -29.99 -2.17 18.34
C LEU A 310 -31.52 -2.25 18.39
N ASP A 311 -32.17 -1.18 18.74
CA ASP A 311 -33.66 -1.06 18.77
C ASP A 311 -34.22 -0.68 17.38
N GLY A 312 -33.39 -0.61 16.34
CA GLY A 312 -33.81 -0.32 14.96
C GLY A 312 -34.22 1.13 14.72
N GLN A 313 -33.80 2.05 15.60
CA GLN A 313 -34.03 3.48 15.41
C GLN A 313 -33.09 4.08 14.40
N PRO A 314 -33.37 5.25 13.81
CA PRO A 314 -32.46 5.93 12.90
C PRO A 314 -31.08 6.14 13.52
N ARG A 315 -30.05 6.01 12.68
CA ARG A 315 -28.64 6.26 13.02
C ARG A 315 -28.40 7.74 13.35
N ILE A 316 -27.19 8.07 13.77
CA ILE A 316 -26.80 9.43 14.21
C ILE A 316 -27.11 10.50 13.14
N ASP A 317 -27.01 10.18 11.86
CA ASP A 317 -27.30 11.06 10.73
C ASP A 317 -28.70 10.84 10.11
N GLY A 318 -29.56 10.09 10.76
CA GLY A 318 -30.94 9.83 10.35
C GLY A 318 -31.12 8.71 9.33
N ARG A 319 -30.02 8.08 8.84
CA ARG A 319 -30.11 6.95 7.92
C ARG A 319 -30.56 5.66 8.60
N ASP A 320 -30.98 4.70 7.79
CA ASP A 320 -31.12 3.30 8.21
C ASP A 320 -29.75 2.58 8.23
N THR A 321 -29.74 1.29 8.52
CA THR A 321 -28.52 0.49 8.64
C THR A 321 -27.87 0.12 7.29
N LYS A 322 -28.52 0.38 6.15
CA LYS A 322 -28.09 -0.07 4.80
C LYS A 322 -27.77 1.06 3.84
N THR A 323 -28.29 2.25 4.06
CA THR A 323 -28.15 3.39 3.15
C THR A 323 -26.73 3.95 3.17
N VAL A 324 -26.13 4.14 2.00
CA VAL A 324 -24.86 4.86 1.79
C VAL A 324 -25.15 6.37 1.79
N ARG A 325 -24.24 7.18 2.33
CA ARG A 325 -24.33 8.65 2.30
C ARG A 325 -24.33 9.18 0.86
N ALA A 326 -24.87 10.38 0.66
CA ALA A 326 -24.88 11.05 -0.63
C ALA A 326 -23.45 11.18 -1.20
N ILE A 327 -23.30 10.89 -2.50
CA ILE A 327 -22.04 10.91 -3.20
C ILE A 327 -22.01 12.06 -4.20
N ASN A 328 -20.93 12.84 -4.18
CA ASN A 328 -20.63 13.87 -5.17
C ASN A 328 -19.24 13.66 -5.74
N ILE A 329 -19.11 13.71 -7.07
CA ILE A 329 -17.87 13.38 -7.77
C ILE A 329 -17.56 14.44 -8.82
N ARG A 330 -16.28 14.83 -8.87
CA ARG A 330 -15.74 15.66 -9.94
C ARG A 330 -14.42 15.05 -10.42
N THR A 331 -14.22 14.98 -11.73
CA THR A 331 -12.96 14.56 -12.36
C THR A 331 -12.32 15.71 -13.13
N GLY A 332 -11.02 15.65 -13.39
CA GLY A 332 -10.30 16.74 -14.06
C GLY A 332 -10.26 18.02 -13.25
N VAL A 333 -10.18 17.92 -11.92
CA VAL A 333 -10.31 19.06 -10.99
C VAL A 333 -9.10 19.99 -11.08
N LEU A 334 -7.92 19.45 -11.37
CA LEU A 334 -6.65 20.17 -11.39
C LEU A 334 -6.09 20.19 -12.82
N ALA A 335 -5.95 21.38 -13.39
CA ALA A 335 -5.66 21.59 -14.81
C ALA A 335 -4.29 21.07 -15.28
N ARG A 336 -3.27 20.99 -14.39
CA ARG A 336 -1.89 20.62 -14.74
C ARG A 336 -1.48 19.23 -14.29
N THR A 337 -2.37 18.49 -13.66
CA THR A 337 -2.11 17.11 -13.25
C THR A 337 -2.39 16.14 -14.39
N HIS A 338 -1.88 14.90 -14.28
CA HIS A 338 -2.11 13.91 -15.32
C HIS A 338 -3.50 13.29 -15.22
N GLY A 339 -4.06 13.21 -14.01
CA GLY A 339 -5.45 12.88 -13.72
C GLY A 339 -5.80 13.29 -12.30
N SER A 340 -7.04 13.68 -12.05
CA SER A 340 -7.48 14.10 -10.72
C SER A 340 -8.97 13.86 -10.51
N ALA A 341 -9.33 13.49 -9.28
CA ALA A 341 -10.71 13.33 -8.87
C ALA A 341 -10.94 13.89 -7.47
N LEU A 342 -12.06 14.57 -7.29
CA LEU A 342 -12.61 14.93 -6.00
C LEU A 342 -13.79 14.00 -5.72
N PHE A 343 -13.63 13.13 -4.74
CA PHE A 343 -14.67 12.22 -4.29
C PHE A 343 -15.17 12.66 -2.92
N THR A 344 -16.46 12.93 -2.83
CA THR A 344 -17.12 13.32 -1.59
C THR A 344 -18.24 12.34 -1.28
N ARG A 345 -18.29 11.83 -0.04
CA ARG A 345 -19.34 10.96 0.48
C ARG A 345 -19.82 11.51 1.84
N GLY A 346 -20.95 12.20 1.82
CA GLY A 346 -21.39 13.00 2.98
C GLY A 346 -20.29 13.98 3.40
N GLU A 347 -19.88 13.91 4.65
CA GLU A 347 -18.81 14.73 5.26
C GLU A 347 -17.43 14.06 5.19
N THR A 348 -17.15 13.32 4.13
CA THR A 348 -15.82 12.73 3.88
C THR A 348 -15.40 13.04 2.45
N GLN A 349 -14.27 13.72 2.29
CA GLN A 349 -13.80 14.22 0.99
C GLN A 349 -12.33 13.88 0.77
N ALA A 350 -12.03 13.30 -0.39
CA ALA A 350 -10.69 12.99 -0.86
C ALA A 350 -10.42 13.63 -2.21
N LEU A 351 -9.38 14.44 -2.30
CA LEU A 351 -8.79 14.91 -3.56
C LEU A 351 -7.68 13.93 -3.94
N VAL A 352 -7.88 13.21 -5.02
CA VAL A 352 -6.93 12.19 -5.45
C VAL A 352 -6.30 12.59 -6.78
N VAL A 353 -4.97 12.51 -6.84
CA VAL A 353 -4.17 12.96 -7.98
C VAL A 353 -3.29 11.83 -8.48
N THR A 354 -3.35 11.57 -9.78
CA THR A 354 -2.51 10.60 -10.47
C THR A 354 -1.41 11.33 -11.25
N THR A 355 -0.18 10.85 -11.09
CA THR A 355 0.99 11.28 -11.87
C THR A 355 1.59 10.07 -12.58
N LEU A 356 1.88 10.21 -13.86
CA LEU A 356 2.54 9.22 -14.71
C LEU A 356 4.00 9.60 -14.87
N GLY A 357 4.89 8.67 -14.63
CA GLY A 357 6.33 8.82 -14.75
C GLY A 357 6.95 7.76 -15.63
N THR A 358 8.27 7.77 -15.71
CA THR A 358 9.09 6.82 -16.48
C THR A 358 9.62 5.70 -15.59
N GLY A 359 10.25 4.69 -16.16
CA GLY A 359 10.87 3.59 -15.40
C GLY A 359 11.90 4.04 -14.36
N ARG A 360 12.51 5.23 -14.53
CA ARG A 360 13.46 5.82 -13.58
C ARG A 360 12.81 6.34 -12.31
N ASP A 361 11.51 6.64 -12.37
CA ASP A 361 10.73 7.17 -11.25
C ASP A 361 10.19 6.05 -10.34
N ALA A 362 10.44 4.77 -10.68
CA ALA A 362 10.02 3.64 -9.86
C ALA A 362 10.66 3.70 -8.47
N GLN A 363 9.85 3.44 -7.46
CA GLN A 363 10.34 3.38 -6.09
C GLN A 363 11.29 2.19 -5.92
N ILE A 364 12.48 2.46 -5.39
CA ILE A 364 13.45 1.42 -5.03
C ILE A 364 13.18 1.02 -3.58
N ILE A 365 12.84 -0.24 -3.37
CA ILE A 365 12.63 -0.84 -2.05
C ILE A 365 13.81 -1.76 -1.78
N ASP A 366 14.75 -1.34 -0.90
CA ASP A 366 15.83 -2.20 -0.40
C ASP A 366 15.30 -3.01 0.80
N GLY A 367 14.64 -4.11 0.48
CA GLY A 367 14.06 -5.01 1.46
C GLY A 367 15.02 -6.10 1.92
N LEU A 368 14.57 -6.91 2.88
CA LEU A 368 15.34 -8.01 3.46
C LEU A 368 15.83 -9.00 2.38
N MET A 369 15.02 -9.25 1.36
CA MET A 369 15.32 -10.18 0.27
C MET A 369 16.04 -9.55 -0.94
N GLY A 370 16.41 -8.28 -0.85
CA GLY A 370 17.09 -7.53 -1.90
C GLY A 370 16.32 -6.31 -2.39
N GLU A 371 16.88 -5.68 -3.39
CA GLU A 371 16.31 -4.50 -4.02
C GLU A 371 15.19 -4.90 -4.98
N LYS A 372 14.05 -4.22 -4.86
CA LYS A 372 12.90 -4.36 -5.74
C LYS A 372 12.46 -2.99 -6.25
N LYS A 373 12.10 -2.91 -7.53
CA LYS A 373 11.47 -1.73 -8.12
C LYS A 373 9.94 -1.86 -8.04
N GLU A 374 9.30 -0.85 -7.48
CA GLU A 374 7.85 -0.78 -7.39
C GLU A 374 7.33 0.31 -8.34
N PRO A 375 6.62 -0.06 -9.43
CA PRO A 375 6.14 0.91 -10.42
C PRO A 375 4.84 1.60 -10.03
N PHE A 376 4.11 1.08 -9.03
CA PHE A 376 2.86 1.66 -8.56
C PHE A 376 2.97 2.11 -7.11
N MET A 377 2.82 3.40 -6.88
CA MET A 377 2.87 4.03 -5.55
C MET A 377 1.52 4.68 -5.24
N LEU A 378 1.05 4.52 -3.99
CA LEU A 378 -0.09 5.26 -3.48
C LEU A 378 0.25 5.84 -2.12
N HIS A 379 0.18 7.17 -2.00
CA HIS A 379 0.43 7.91 -0.77
C HIS A 379 -0.87 8.54 -0.28
N TYR A 380 -1.08 8.49 1.02
CA TYR A 380 -2.28 8.98 1.69
C TYR A 380 -1.87 10.01 2.74
N ASN A 381 -2.46 11.20 2.68
CA ASN A 381 -2.19 12.30 3.59
C ASN A 381 -3.47 12.67 4.35
N PHE A 382 -3.34 12.78 5.67
CA PHE A 382 -4.44 13.13 6.58
C PHE A 382 -4.06 14.35 7.42
N PRO A 383 -4.17 15.55 6.87
CA PRO A 383 -3.82 16.78 7.60
C PRO A 383 -4.84 17.08 8.70
N PRO A 384 -4.43 17.76 9.79
CA PRO A 384 -5.32 18.05 10.93
C PRO A 384 -6.59 18.83 10.55
N PHE A 385 -6.52 19.71 9.57
CA PHE A 385 -7.69 20.48 9.12
C PHE A 385 -8.83 19.61 8.58
N SER A 386 -8.54 18.37 8.14
CA SER A 386 -9.56 17.43 7.64
C SER A 386 -10.60 17.02 8.69
N VAL A 387 -10.29 17.22 9.95
CA VAL A 387 -11.21 17.03 11.10
C VAL A 387 -11.45 18.32 11.89
N GLY A 388 -11.07 19.49 11.33
CA GLY A 388 -11.25 20.79 11.97
C GLY A 388 -10.28 21.07 13.12
N GLU A 389 -9.14 20.40 13.16
CA GLU A 389 -8.13 20.53 14.23
C GLU A 389 -6.88 21.25 13.75
N THR A 390 -6.12 21.79 14.70
CA THR A 390 -4.73 22.23 14.50
C THR A 390 -3.79 21.12 14.95
N GLY A 391 -2.63 20.98 14.28
CA GLY A 391 -1.66 19.96 14.67
C GLY A 391 -0.35 20.06 13.93
N MET A 392 0.64 19.31 14.42
CA MET A 392 1.96 19.28 13.80
C MET A 392 1.90 18.55 12.45
N MET A 393 2.41 19.21 11.41
CA MET A 393 2.64 18.62 10.10
C MET A 393 4.04 18.01 10.06
N GLY A 394 4.17 16.76 9.64
CA GLY A 394 5.44 16.04 9.64
C GLY A 394 5.43 14.80 8.74
N SER A 395 6.28 13.83 9.06
CA SER A 395 6.30 12.55 8.33
C SER A 395 5.00 11.78 8.53
N PRO A 396 4.58 10.98 7.53
CA PRO A 396 3.38 10.15 7.64
C PRO A 396 3.39 9.26 8.88
N LYS A 397 2.29 9.24 9.60
CA LYS A 397 2.11 8.40 10.78
C LYS A 397 1.78 6.95 10.36
N ARG A 398 1.95 5.99 11.28
CA ARG A 398 1.61 4.57 11.03
C ARG A 398 0.19 4.37 10.47
N ARG A 399 -0.78 5.19 10.90
CA ARG A 399 -2.17 5.13 10.41
C ARG A 399 -2.25 5.54 8.94
N GLU A 400 -1.56 6.61 8.55
CA GLU A 400 -1.56 7.09 7.16
C GLU A 400 -0.91 6.08 6.22
N ILE A 401 0.21 5.46 6.63
CA ILE A 401 0.86 4.37 5.89
C ILE A 401 -0.10 3.19 5.71
N GLY A 402 -0.81 2.78 6.77
CA GLY A 402 -1.79 1.69 6.73
C GLY A 402 -2.98 1.99 5.80
N HIS A 403 -3.53 3.21 5.84
CA HIS A 403 -4.64 3.63 4.98
C HIS A 403 -4.22 3.72 3.51
N GLY A 404 -3.03 4.26 3.24
CA GLY A 404 -2.46 4.31 1.89
C GLY A 404 -2.26 2.91 1.30
N ASN A 405 -1.69 1.99 2.08
CA ASN A 405 -1.48 0.61 1.64
C ASN A 405 -2.82 -0.14 1.40
N LEU A 406 -3.84 0.09 2.23
CA LEU A 406 -5.17 -0.49 1.99
C LEU A 406 -5.78 0.03 0.68
N ALA A 407 -5.69 1.34 0.41
CA ALA A 407 -6.16 1.91 -0.84
C ALA A 407 -5.37 1.39 -2.04
N LYS A 408 -4.04 1.23 -1.93
CA LYS A 408 -3.17 0.63 -2.94
C LYS A 408 -3.60 -0.79 -3.29
N ARG A 409 -3.79 -1.66 -2.28
CA ARG A 409 -4.27 -3.04 -2.46
C ARG A 409 -5.65 -3.09 -3.09
N GLY A 410 -6.54 -2.16 -2.70
CA GLY A 410 -7.89 -2.07 -3.25
C GLY A 410 -7.93 -1.95 -4.77
N VAL A 411 -6.99 -1.22 -5.36
CA VAL A 411 -6.96 -0.99 -6.82
C VAL A 411 -5.92 -1.84 -7.56
N LYS A 412 -4.99 -2.48 -6.88
CA LYS A 412 -3.87 -3.21 -7.49
C LYS A 412 -4.31 -4.30 -8.46
N ALA A 413 -5.37 -5.04 -8.15
CA ALA A 413 -5.89 -6.12 -8.98
C ALA A 413 -6.37 -5.67 -10.39
N VAL A 414 -6.74 -4.40 -10.52
CA VAL A 414 -7.23 -3.82 -11.78
C VAL A 414 -6.17 -3.05 -12.55
N MET A 415 -4.97 -2.89 -11.99
CA MET A 415 -3.89 -2.15 -12.67
C MET A 415 -3.42 -2.88 -13.93
N PRO A 416 -3.04 -2.14 -14.98
CA PRO A 416 -2.42 -2.74 -16.16
C PRO A 416 -1.02 -3.25 -15.85
N GLY A 417 -0.59 -4.30 -16.56
CA GLY A 417 0.82 -4.72 -16.55
C GLY A 417 1.73 -3.67 -17.20
N VAL A 418 2.99 -3.64 -16.79
CA VAL A 418 4.00 -2.68 -17.32
C VAL A 418 4.27 -2.89 -18.82
N ASP A 419 4.04 -4.09 -19.33
CA ASP A 419 4.09 -4.45 -20.74
C ASP A 419 3.02 -3.73 -21.58
N LYS A 420 1.82 -3.54 -21.02
CA LYS A 420 0.68 -2.89 -21.66
C LYS A 420 0.63 -1.39 -21.43
N PHE A 421 1.13 -0.94 -20.30
CA PHE A 421 1.15 0.47 -19.92
C PHE A 421 2.49 0.80 -19.23
N PRO A 422 3.53 1.19 -19.98
CA PRO A 422 4.92 1.25 -19.52
C PRO A 422 5.23 2.49 -18.67
N TYR A 423 4.30 2.90 -17.82
CA TYR A 423 4.45 4.04 -16.93
C TYR A 423 4.64 3.59 -15.49
N VAL A 424 5.43 4.36 -14.76
CA VAL A 424 5.39 4.40 -13.31
C VAL A 424 4.22 5.29 -12.90
N ILE A 425 3.40 4.80 -11.99
CA ILE A 425 2.18 5.47 -11.56
C ILE A 425 2.29 5.84 -10.09
N ARG A 426 2.19 7.14 -9.80
CA ARG A 426 2.09 7.64 -8.43
C ARG A 426 0.73 8.26 -8.21
N VAL A 427 -0.01 7.75 -7.23
CA VAL A 427 -1.26 8.34 -6.76
C VAL A 427 -1.05 8.98 -5.40
N VAL A 428 -1.59 10.16 -5.20
CA VAL A 428 -1.63 10.85 -3.90
C VAL A 428 -3.07 11.14 -3.56
N SER A 429 -3.51 10.69 -2.38
CA SER A 429 -4.82 10.99 -1.83
C SER A 429 -4.69 12.00 -0.69
N GLU A 430 -5.18 13.22 -0.91
CA GLU A 430 -5.26 14.29 0.08
C GLU A 430 -6.66 14.28 0.70
N ILE A 431 -6.74 14.01 1.99
CA ILE A 431 -8.02 14.04 2.71
C ILE A 431 -8.33 15.46 3.12
N LEU A 432 -9.41 16.00 2.56
CA LEU A 432 -9.82 17.38 2.80
C LEU A 432 -10.85 17.48 3.93
N GLU A 433 -11.67 16.44 4.09
CA GLU A 433 -12.68 16.34 5.15
C GLU A 433 -12.87 14.88 5.56
N SER A 434 -13.11 14.59 6.84
CA SER A 434 -13.25 13.22 7.32
C SER A 434 -14.32 13.08 8.42
N ASN A 435 -15.32 12.26 8.11
CA ASN A 435 -16.30 11.72 9.06
C ASN A 435 -16.65 10.28 8.70
N GLY A 436 -15.70 9.37 8.93
CA GLY A 436 -15.81 7.93 8.63
C GLY A 436 -15.22 7.53 7.28
N SER A 437 -14.32 6.56 7.35
CA SER A 437 -13.63 5.86 6.27
C SER A 437 -13.11 6.69 5.10
N SER A 438 -12.19 7.59 5.39
CA SER A 438 -11.41 8.31 4.36
C SER A 438 -10.55 7.38 3.47
N SER A 439 -10.12 6.21 3.98
CA SER A 439 -9.41 5.22 3.16
C SER A 439 -10.27 4.65 2.02
N MET A 440 -11.57 4.43 2.27
CA MET A 440 -12.49 3.95 1.23
C MET A 440 -12.88 5.06 0.24
N ALA A 441 -12.94 6.31 0.69
CA ALA A 441 -13.01 7.47 -0.21
C ALA A 441 -11.76 7.56 -1.11
N SER A 442 -10.57 7.26 -0.55
CA SER A 442 -9.32 7.18 -1.32
C SER A 442 -9.34 6.07 -2.38
N VAL A 443 -9.93 4.91 -2.09
CA VAL A 443 -10.11 3.83 -3.10
C VAL A 443 -10.96 4.32 -4.27
N CYS A 444 -12.12 4.91 -3.98
CA CYS A 444 -13.03 5.43 -5.01
C CYS A 444 -12.38 6.55 -5.83
N GLY A 445 -11.76 7.52 -5.13
CA GLY A 445 -11.06 8.63 -5.77
C GLY A 445 -9.85 8.17 -6.60
N THR A 446 -9.10 7.15 -6.14
CA THR A 446 -7.99 6.55 -6.88
C THR A 446 -8.46 5.91 -8.18
N SER A 447 -9.53 5.11 -8.11
CA SER A 447 -10.13 4.51 -9.32
C SER A 447 -10.51 5.57 -10.34
N LEU A 448 -11.15 6.66 -9.91
CA LEU A 448 -11.54 7.77 -10.77
C LEU A 448 -10.33 8.55 -11.31
N ALA A 449 -9.34 8.86 -10.48
CA ALA A 449 -8.15 9.62 -10.88
C ALA A 449 -7.26 8.83 -11.85
N LEU A 450 -7.18 7.50 -11.70
CA LEU A 450 -6.52 6.62 -12.67
C LEU A 450 -7.23 6.64 -14.02
N MET A 451 -8.56 6.52 -14.03
CA MET A 451 -9.36 6.59 -15.26
C MET A 451 -9.29 7.98 -15.90
N ASP A 452 -9.28 9.05 -15.12
CA ASP A 452 -9.12 10.43 -15.60
C ASP A 452 -7.74 10.67 -16.23
N ALA A 453 -6.70 9.98 -15.74
CA ALA A 453 -5.35 9.98 -16.32
C ALA A 453 -5.21 9.13 -17.58
N GLY A 454 -6.24 8.41 -18.00
CA GLY A 454 -6.18 7.49 -19.14
C GLY A 454 -5.47 6.17 -18.82
N VAL A 455 -5.26 5.82 -17.55
CA VAL A 455 -4.70 4.52 -17.17
C VAL A 455 -5.72 3.42 -17.48
N PRO A 456 -5.37 2.42 -18.31
CA PRO A 456 -6.31 1.39 -18.75
C PRO A 456 -6.54 0.33 -17.66
N ILE A 457 -7.13 0.73 -16.53
CA ILE A 457 -7.54 -0.21 -15.49
C ILE A 457 -8.61 -1.17 -16.00
N LYS A 458 -8.59 -2.42 -15.54
CA LYS A 458 -9.50 -3.47 -16.00
C LYS A 458 -10.96 -3.19 -15.70
N ALA A 459 -11.23 -2.56 -14.55
CA ALA A 459 -12.58 -2.18 -14.11
C ALA A 459 -12.51 -1.09 -13.05
N PRO A 460 -13.56 -0.27 -12.87
CA PRO A 460 -13.68 0.65 -11.73
C PRO A 460 -13.73 -0.11 -10.41
N VAL A 461 -13.18 0.50 -9.37
CA VAL A 461 -13.17 -0.04 -8.00
C VAL A 461 -13.82 0.94 -7.05
N ALA A 462 -14.72 0.46 -6.21
CA ALA A 462 -15.29 1.21 -5.10
C ALA A 462 -14.95 0.56 -3.76
N GLY A 463 -15.01 1.34 -2.69
CA GLY A 463 -14.79 0.88 -1.34
C GLY A 463 -15.83 1.42 -0.37
N VAL A 464 -16.18 0.61 0.63
CA VAL A 464 -17.13 0.95 1.69
C VAL A 464 -16.62 0.43 3.04
N ALA A 465 -16.94 1.15 4.13
CA ALA A 465 -16.68 0.70 5.48
C ALA A 465 -17.99 0.31 6.15
N MET A 466 -17.98 -0.89 6.72
CA MET A 466 -19.08 -1.47 7.49
C MET A 466 -18.74 -1.40 8.97
N GLY A 467 -19.75 -1.27 9.81
CA GLY A 467 -19.64 -1.34 11.26
C GLY A 467 -20.53 -2.43 11.84
N LEU A 468 -20.37 -2.63 13.14
CA LEU A 468 -21.14 -3.58 13.90
C LEU A 468 -21.45 -2.98 15.28
N VAL A 469 -22.70 -3.14 15.72
CA VAL A 469 -23.07 -2.99 17.12
C VAL A 469 -23.64 -4.33 17.59
N LYS A 470 -23.05 -4.91 18.65
CA LYS A 470 -23.42 -6.23 19.17
C LYS A 470 -23.53 -6.20 20.68
N GLU A 471 -24.65 -6.67 21.24
CA GLU A 471 -24.83 -6.87 22.66
C GLU A 471 -25.53 -8.22 22.91
N GLY A 472 -24.81 -9.12 23.54
CA GLY A 472 -25.28 -10.49 23.72
C GLY A 472 -25.55 -11.19 22.38
N SER A 473 -26.79 -11.59 22.14
CA SER A 473 -27.22 -12.21 20.88
C SER A 473 -27.76 -11.21 19.85
N ARG A 474 -28.03 -9.95 20.26
CA ARG A 474 -28.52 -8.90 19.34
C ARG A 474 -27.34 -8.27 18.61
N PHE A 475 -27.47 -8.05 17.32
CA PHE A 475 -26.49 -7.31 16.54
C PHE A 475 -27.13 -6.55 15.38
N GLN A 476 -26.48 -5.46 14.96
CA GLN A 476 -26.79 -4.71 13.73
C GLN A 476 -25.51 -4.41 12.98
N VAL A 477 -25.51 -4.74 11.69
CA VAL A 477 -24.44 -4.35 10.77
C VAL A 477 -24.80 -3.01 10.15
N LEU A 478 -23.84 -2.08 10.14
CA LEU A 478 -24.02 -0.72 9.63
C LEU A 478 -23.24 -0.54 8.34
N THR A 479 -23.91 -0.05 7.29
CA THR A 479 -23.29 0.28 6.01
C THR A 479 -22.78 1.72 6.02
N ASP A 480 -21.56 1.95 5.49
CA ASP A 480 -20.96 3.28 5.37
C ASP A 480 -20.99 4.07 6.69
N ILE A 481 -20.18 3.60 7.66
CA ILE A 481 -20.15 4.14 9.01
C ILE A 481 -19.55 5.55 9.10
N LEU A 482 -20.08 6.33 10.03
CA LEU A 482 -19.52 7.59 10.47
C LEU A 482 -18.34 7.37 11.41
N GLY A 483 -17.57 8.44 11.68
CA GLY A 483 -16.47 8.40 12.65
C GLY A 483 -16.94 8.05 14.06
N ASP A 484 -18.10 8.57 14.50
CA ASP A 484 -18.69 8.25 15.79
C ASP A 484 -19.11 6.77 15.86
N GLU A 485 -19.67 6.23 14.79
CA GLU A 485 -20.08 4.83 14.71
C GLU A 485 -18.89 3.86 14.63
N ASP A 486 -17.77 4.28 14.04
CA ASP A 486 -16.50 3.54 14.16
C ASP A 486 -16.04 3.54 15.63
N HIS A 487 -16.05 4.70 16.30
CA HIS A 487 -15.57 4.80 17.69
C HIS A 487 -16.45 4.00 18.67
N LEU A 488 -17.76 4.09 18.53
CA LEU A 488 -18.74 3.45 19.42
C LEU A 488 -19.12 2.02 19.00
N GLY A 489 -18.68 1.57 17.83
CA GLY A 489 -18.97 0.24 17.30
C GLY A 489 -17.94 -0.82 17.69
N ASP A 490 -18.26 -2.07 17.37
CA ASP A 490 -17.51 -3.28 17.72
C ASP A 490 -16.65 -3.81 16.56
N MET A 491 -16.84 -3.28 15.36
CA MET A 491 -16.14 -3.69 14.15
C MET A 491 -15.92 -2.50 13.21
N ASP A 492 -14.73 -2.41 12.62
CA ASP A 492 -14.40 -1.61 11.45
C ASP A 492 -14.03 -2.56 10.31
N PHE A 493 -14.91 -2.69 9.31
CA PHE A 493 -14.78 -3.65 8.23
C PHE A 493 -14.84 -2.94 6.89
N LYS A 494 -13.68 -2.87 6.22
CA LYS A 494 -13.50 -2.19 4.93
C LYS A 494 -13.44 -3.21 3.81
N VAL A 495 -14.27 -3.01 2.78
CA VAL A 495 -14.34 -3.86 1.59
C VAL A 495 -14.17 -3.00 0.35
N ALA A 496 -13.18 -3.31 -0.46
CA ALA A 496 -12.98 -2.72 -1.78
C ALA A 496 -13.15 -3.78 -2.87
N GLY A 497 -13.66 -3.38 -4.03
CA GLY A 497 -13.82 -4.30 -5.15
C GLY A 497 -14.46 -3.67 -6.38
N THR A 498 -14.49 -4.47 -7.43
CA THR A 498 -15.18 -4.19 -8.69
C THR A 498 -16.64 -4.65 -8.61
N LYS A 499 -17.38 -4.56 -9.70
CA LYS A 499 -18.72 -5.17 -9.80
C LYS A 499 -18.69 -6.70 -9.66
N ASP A 500 -17.57 -7.33 -10.02
CA ASP A 500 -17.46 -8.79 -10.15
C ASP A 500 -16.92 -9.46 -8.88
N GLY A 501 -16.19 -8.73 -8.01
CA GLY A 501 -15.64 -9.31 -6.79
C GLY A 501 -14.80 -8.36 -5.96
N VAL A 502 -14.34 -8.86 -4.83
CA VAL A 502 -13.53 -8.18 -3.83
C VAL A 502 -12.08 -8.10 -4.27
N THR A 503 -11.45 -6.94 -4.10
CA THR A 503 -10.02 -6.72 -4.38
C THR A 503 -9.19 -6.49 -3.12
N ALA A 504 -9.80 -5.98 -2.06
CA ALA A 504 -9.18 -5.89 -0.75
C ALA A 504 -10.24 -5.93 0.36
N LEU A 505 -9.83 -6.51 1.49
CA LEU A 505 -10.65 -6.60 2.68
C LEU A 505 -9.76 -6.32 3.89
N GLN A 506 -10.23 -5.45 4.80
CA GLN A 506 -9.60 -5.20 6.08
C GLN A 506 -10.67 -5.18 7.17
N MET A 507 -10.46 -5.96 8.22
CA MET A 507 -11.39 -6.07 9.35
C MET A 507 -10.63 -5.93 10.67
N ASP A 508 -11.16 -5.09 11.54
CA ASP A 508 -10.71 -4.90 12.92
C ASP A 508 -11.89 -5.13 13.85
N ILE A 509 -11.76 -6.03 14.78
CA ILE A 509 -12.76 -6.34 15.79
C ILE A 509 -12.30 -5.78 17.12
N LYS A 510 -13.20 -5.07 17.83
CA LYS A 510 -12.92 -4.45 19.13
C LYS A 510 -13.50 -5.25 20.30
N ILE A 511 -14.19 -6.33 20.00
CA ILE A 511 -14.73 -7.32 20.96
C ILE A 511 -13.99 -8.65 20.80
N THR A 512 -14.27 -9.61 21.67
CA THR A 512 -13.53 -10.89 21.72
C THR A 512 -13.67 -11.75 20.48
N SER A 513 -14.78 -11.67 19.74
CA SER A 513 -14.97 -12.41 18.48
C SER A 513 -16.25 -12.00 17.76
N ILE A 514 -16.31 -12.33 16.45
CA ILE A 514 -17.53 -12.31 15.64
C ILE A 514 -17.77 -13.67 14.99
N THR A 515 -19.04 -13.99 14.75
CA THR A 515 -19.43 -15.26 14.10
C THR A 515 -19.35 -15.18 12.58
N ARG A 516 -19.28 -16.34 11.94
CA ARG A 516 -19.36 -16.47 10.47
C ARG A 516 -20.63 -15.83 9.90
N GLU A 517 -21.75 -15.92 10.64
CA GLU A 517 -23.04 -15.31 10.24
C GLU A 517 -22.93 -13.78 10.17
N ILE A 518 -22.36 -13.14 11.19
CA ILE A 518 -22.14 -11.68 11.20
C ILE A 518 -21.25 -11.26 10.04
N MET A 519 -20.16 -11.98 9.78
CA MET A 519 -19.27 -11.71 8.64
C MET A 519 -20.00 -11.84 7.30
N LYS A 520 -20.87 -12.85 7.16
CA LYS A 520 -21.67 -13.04 5.94
C LYS A 520 -22.60 -11.86 5.71
N VAL A 521 -23.36 -11.45 6.74
CA VAL A 521 -24.26 -10.29 6.65
C VAL A 521 -23.47 -9.03 6.28
N ALA A 522 -22.30 -8.81 6.88
CA ALA A 522 -21.46 -7.66 6.61
C ALA A 522 -20.92 -7.65 5.15
N LEU A 523 -20.50 -8.81 4.63
CA LEU A 523 -20.06 -8.95 3.25
C LEU A 523 -21.18 -8.74 2.25
N ASP A 524 -22.38 -9.30 2.50
CA ASP A 524 -23.55 -9.13 1.64
C ASP A 524 -23.98 -7.65 1.56
N GLN A 525 -24.07 -6.96 2.70
CA GLN A 525 -24.38 -5.52 2.73
C GLN A 525 -23.25 -4.68 2.10
N ALA A 526 -21.99 -5.04 2.30
CA ALA A 526 -20.86 -4.37 1.66
C ALA A 526 -20.89 -4.50 0.13
N ARG A 527 -21.31 -5.67 -0.40
CA ARG A 527 -21.53 -5.88 -1.82
C ARG A 527 -22.59 -4.93 -2.37
N ASP A 528 -23.76 -4.85 -1.74
CA ASP A 528 -24.84 -3.98 -2.19
C ASP A 528 -24.38 -2.50 -2.19
N ALA A 529 -23.73 -2.06 -1.13
CA ALA A 529 -23.17 -0.71 -1.03
C ALA A 529 -22.09 -0.44 -2.09
N ARG A 530 -21.19 -1.38 -2.32
CA ARG A 530 -20.14 -1.27 -3.34
C ARG A 530 -20.75 -1.11 -4.74
N LEU A 531 -21.76 -1.90 -5.08
CA LEU A 531 -22.47 -1.80 -6.35
C LEU A 531 -23.19 -0.45 -6.50
N HIS A 532 -23.82 0.05 -5.44
CA HIS A 532 -24.42 1.38 -5.41
C HIS A 532 -23.37 2.48 -5.68
N ILE A 533 -22.24 2.46 -4.95
CA ILE A 533 -21.15 3.44 -5.11
C ILE A 533 -20.59 3.40 -6.53
N LEU A 534 -20.34 2.20 -7.09
CA LEU A 534 -19.91 2.02 -8.48
C LEU A 534 -20.93 2.61 -9.47
N GLY A 535 -22.23 2.46 -9.18
CA GLY A 535 -23.30 3.08 -9.97
C GLY A 535 -23.19 4.61 -10.01
N GLU A 536 -22.94 5.24 -8.88
CA GLU A 536 -22.73 6.70 -8.81
C GLU A 536 -21.43 7.13 -9.50
N MET A 537 -20.33 6.39 -9.31
CA MET A 537 -19.05 6.66 -9.99
C MET A 537 -19.20 6.56 -11.51
N ASN A 538 -19.89 5.54 -12.02
CA ASN A 538 -20.07 5.29 -13.43
C ASN A 538 -20.92 6.37 -14.15
N LYS A 539 -21.77 7.11 -13.44
CA LYS A 539 -22.50 8.26 -14.00
C LYS A 539 -21.55 9.40 -14.38
N VAL A 540 -20.39 9.51 -13.71
CA VAL A 540 -19.39 10.57 -13.96
C VAL A 540 -18.30 10.07 -14.91
N LEU A 541 -17.73 8.89 -14.63
CA LEU A 541 -16.67 8.30 -15.44
C LEU A 541 -16.73 6.77 -15.36
N SER A 542 -17.20 6.12 -16.43
CA SER A 542 -17.41 4.66 -16.46
C SER A 542 -16.26 3.86 -17.07
N LYS A 543 -15.35 4.52 -17.79
CA LYS A 543 -14.16 3.93 -18.44
C LYS A 543 -13.01 4.92 -18.44
N PRO A 544 -11.77 4.44 -18.56
CA PRO A 544 -10.61 5.31 -18.71
C PRO A 544 -10.76 6.26 -19.92
N ARG A 545 -10.23 7.48 -19.78
CA ARG A 545 -10.15 8.42 -20.91
C ARG A 545 -9.29 7.84 -22.02
N GLU A 546 -9.66 8.09 -23.26
CA GLU A 546 -8.93 7.61 -24.44
C GLU A 546 -7.58 8.33 -24.61
N ASN A 547 -7.55 9.61 -24.27
CA ASN A 547 -6.34 10.43 -24.36
C ASN A 547 -5.83 10.75 -22.95
N MET A 548 -4.53 10.62 -22.77
CA MET A 548 -3.85 11.12 -21.56
C MET A 548 -3.82 12.65 -21.57
N SER A 549 -3.58 13.24 -20.39
CA SER A 549 -3.32 14.67 -20.24
C SER A 549 -2.14 15.11 -21.15
N GLU A 550 -2.24 16.31 -21.72
CA GLU A 550 -1.14 16.94 -22.47
C GLU A 550 0.13 17.15 -21.61
N TRP A 551 -0.01 17.14 -20.31
CA TRP A 551 1.08 17.26 -19.33
C TRP A 551 1.74 15.91 -19.02
N ALA A 552 1.11 14.79 -19.36
CA ALA A 552 1.68 13.47 -19.14
C ALA A 552 2.78 13.18 -20.17
N PRO A 553 3.89 12.53 -19.77
CA PRO A 553 4.94 12.15 -20.70
C PRO A 553 4.41 11.12 -21.71
N THR A 554 4.70 11.34 -23.00
CA THR A 554 4.47 10.34 -24.04
C THR A 554 5.66 9.39 -24.08
N ILE A 555 5.45 8.08 -24.02
CA ILE A 555 6.51 7.08 -24.14
C ILE A 555 6.46 6.45 -25.53
N ILE A 556 7.56 6.62 -26.29
CA ILE A 556 7.81 5.95 -27.56
C ILE A 556 8.65 4.72 -27.25
N THR A 557 8.18 3.55 -27.66
CA THR A 557 8.95 2.29 -27.51
C THR A 557 9.42 1.84 -28.88
N LEU A 558 10.74 1.55 -29.00
CA LEU A 558 11.33 0.94 -30.18
C LEU A 558 12.24 -0.22 -29.76
N LYS A 559 12.48 -1.12 -30.71
CA LYS A 559 13.34 -2.28 -30.53
C LYS A 559 14.60 -2.11 -31.38
N ILE A 560 15.75 -2.23 -30.77
CA ILE A 560 17.06 -2.21 -31.45
C ILE A 560 17.76 -3.54 -31.25
N ASP A 561 18.75 -3.81 -32.09
CA ASP A 561 19.63 -4.96 -31.87
C ASP A 561 20.42 -4.80 -30.57
N PRO A 562 20.40 -5.79 -29.65
CA PRO A 562 21.17 -5.74 -28.40
C PRO A 562 22.65 -5.45 -28.58
N GLU A 563 23.25 -5.86 -29.70
CA GLU A 563 24.67 -5.57 -29.98
C GLU A 563 24.93 -4.07 -30.19
N LYS A 564 23.92 -3.31 -30.66
CA LYS A 564 23.99 -1.87 -30.91
C LYS A 564 23.70 -1.01 -29.67
N ILE A 565 23.29 -1.60 -28.54
CA ILE A 565 23.06 -0.87 -27.27
C ILE A 565 24.30 -0.04 -26.90
N ARG A 566 25.50 -0.58 -27.09
CA ARG A 566 26.75 0.12 -26.78
C ARG A 566 26.97 1.37 -27.62
N ASP A 567 26.51 1.37 -28.87
CA ASP A 567 26.62 2.51 -29.78
C ASP A 567 25.69 3.63 -29.38
N VAL A 568 24.46 3.28 -28.95
CA VAL A 568 23.47 4.24 -28.45
C VAL A 568 23.91 4.84 -27.11
N ILE A 569 24.49 4.04 -26.23
CA ILE A 569 25.00 4.51 -24.92
C ILE A 569 26.25 5.38 -25.16
N GLY A 570 27.15 4.97 -26.03
CA GLY A 570 28.42 5.61 -26.28
C GLY A 570 29.44 5.43 -25.14
N LYS A 571 30.70 5.82 -25.36
CA LYS A 571 31.76 5.71 -24.36
C LYS A 571 31.43 6.50 -23.10
N GLY A 572 31.31 5.80 -21.97
CA GLY A 572 30.95 6.40 -20.68
C GLY A 572 29.56 7.05 -20.67
N GLY A 573 28.65 6.68 -21.58
CA GLY A 573 27.30 7.24 -21.66
C GLY A 573 27.20 8.59 -22.40
N ALA A 574 28.20 8.99 -23.14
CA ALA A 574 28.26 10.31 -23.77
C ALA A 574 27.17 10.52 -24.83
N VAL A 575 26.89 9.53 -25.67
CA VAL A 575 25.92 9.65 -26.77
C VAL A 575 24.50 9.75 -26.22
N ILE A 576 24.12 8.86 -25.32
CA ILE A 576 22.78 8.89 -24.74
C ILE A 576 22.54 10.18 -23.93
N ARG A 577 23.56 10.69 -23.21
CA ARG A 577 23.44 11.96 -22.50
C ARG A 577 23.25 13.11 -23.47
N GLN A 578 24.01 13.16 -24.55
CA GLN A 578 23.89 14.20 -25.57
C GLN A 578 22.49 14.23 -26.18
N ILE A 579 21.94 13.04 -26.56
CA ILE A 579 20.58 12.95 -27.08
C ILE A 579 19.58 13.46 -26.04
N THR A 580 19.70 13.02 -24.80
CA THR A 580 18.79 13.40 -23.70
C THR A 580 18.82 14.91 -23.43
N GLU A 581 20.02 15.53 -23.38
CA GLU A 581 20.20 16.95 -23.11
C GLU A 581 19.67 17.83 -24.26
N GLU A 582 20.00 17.48 -25.51
CA GLU A 582 19.62 18.27 -26.68
C GLU A 582 18.12 18.16 -27.01
N THR A 583 17.50 17.01 -26.73
CA THR A 583 16.07 16.80 -27.01
C THR A 583 15.18 17.04 -25.78
N GLY A 584 15.73 17.11 -24.57
CA GLY A 584 14.95 17.22 -23.33
C GLY A 584 14.12 15.98 -23.05
N THR A 585 14.54 14.79 -23.53
CA THR A 585 13.85 13.50 -23.34
C THR A 585 14.51 12.68 -22.24
N SER A 586 13.80 11.67 -21.72
CA SER A 586 14.36 10.60 -20.90
C SER A 586 14.41 9.31 -21.71
N ILE A 587 15.56 8.62 -21.74
CA ILE A 587 15.77 7.41 -22.55
C ILE A 587 16.21 6.29 -21.63
N ASP A 588 15.42 5.20 -21.60
CA ASP A 588 15.75 3.95 -20.91
C ASP A 588 15.99 2.84 -21.92
N ILE A 589 17.06 2.06 -21.72
CA ILE A 589 17.44 0.95 -22.59
C ILE A 589 17.51 -0.32 -21.75
N GLU A 590 16.75 -1.34 -22.15
CA GLU A 590 16.75 -2.66 -21.54
C GLU A 590 17.79 -3.58 -22.23
N ASN A 591 18.26 -4.59 -21.52
CA ASN A 591 19.30 -5.51 -22.04
C ASN A 591 18.87 -6.29 -23.28
N ASP A 592 17.58 -6.44 -23.50
CA ASP A 592 16.99 -7.12 -24.66
C ASP A 592 16.88 -6.23 -25.92
N GLY A 593 17.35 -4.97 -25.84
CA GLY A 593 17.29 -3.98 -26.91
C GLY A 593 16.00 -3.16 -26.95
N THR A 594 15.12 -3.27 -25.97
CA THR A 594 13.95 -2.40 -25.85
C THR A 594 14.39 -1.01 -25.40
N VAL A 595 14.08 0.03 -26.18
CA VAL A 595 14.36 1.43 -25.88
C VAL A 595 13.04 2.15 -25.64
N LYS A 596 12.93 2.83 -24.50
CA LYS A 596 11.78 3.64 -24.11
C LYS A 596 12.21 5.10 -24.05
N ILE A 597 11.58 5.95 -24.86
CA ILE A 597 11.84 7.39 -24.95
C ILE A 597 10.65 8.12 -24.38
N ALA A 598 10.80 8.79 -23.26
CA ALA A 598 9.75 9.57 -22.63
C ALA A 598 9.96 11.06 -22.86
N SER A 599 8.89 11.76 -23.26
CA SER A 599 8.90 13.19 -23.54
C SER A 599 7.54 13.81 -23.30
N VAL A 600 7.49 14.97 -22.67
CA VAL A 600 6.25 15.80 -22.58
C VAL A 600 5.92 16.43 -23.93
N GLN A 601 6.91 16.68 -24.78
CA GLN A 601 6.73 17.21 -26.13
C GLN A 601 6.91 16.09 -27.17
N GLY A 602 5.84 15.67 -27.84
CA GLY A 602 5.88 14.58 -28.81
C GLY A 602 6.89 14.80 -29.97
N ALA A 603 7.17 16.04 -30.36
CA ALA A 603 8.19 16.35 -31.36
C ALA A 603 9.61 16.00 -30.86
N ALA A 604 9.92 16.30 -29.60
CA ALA A 604 11.20 15.97 -28.97
C ALA A 604 11.41 14.45 -28.87
N GLY A 605 10.37 13.70 -28.53
CA GLY A 605 10.41 12.23 -28.49
C GLY A 605 10.70 11.64 -29.88
N ARG A 606 10.06 12.15 -30.93
CA ARG A 606 10.31 11.71 -32.32
C ARG A 606 11.75 12.04 -32.79
N GLU A 607 12.28 13.18 -32.40
CA GLU A 607 13.65 13.55 -32.75
C GLU A 607 14.65 12.63 -32.04
N ALA A 608 14.46 12.31 -30.76
CA ALA A 608 15.28 11.34 -30.05
C ALA A 608 15.20 9.95 -30.70
N GLN A 609 13.99 9.51 -31.07
CA GLN A 609 13.78 8.26 -31.81
C GLN A 609 14.57 8.24 -33.10
N ARG A 610 14.41 9.28 -33.94
CA ARG A 610 15.13 9.41 -35.21
C ARG A 610 16.66 9.30 -35.05
N ARG A 611 17.22 9.95 -34.00
CA ARG A 611 18.66 9.87 -33.72
C ARG A 611 19.09 8.46 -33.34
N ILE A 612 18.33 7.76 -32.51
CA ILE A 612 18.61 6.38 -32.13
C ILE A 612 18.53 5.45 -33.35
N GLU A 613 17.50 5.62 -34.17
CA GLU A 613 17.35 4.85 -35.42
C GLU A 613 18.53 5.07 -36.37
N LEU A 614 19.04 6.31 -36.51
CA LEU A 614 20.21 6.62 -37.32
C LEU A 614 21.49 5.96 -36.78
N ILE A 615 21.68 5.93 -35.44
CA ILE A 615 22.87 5.29 -34.81
C ILE A 615 22.79 3.78 -34.98
N THR A 616 21.62 3.20 -34.97
CA THR A 616 21.39 1.76 -35.03
C THR A 616 21.18 1.23 -36.44
N ALA A 617 21.03 2.12 -37.42
CA ALA A 617 20.83 1.75 -38.81
C ALA A 617 22.04 0.95 -39.36
N ASP A 618 21.73 -0.07 -40.15
CA ASP A 618 22.74 -0.80 -40.92
C ASP A 618 22.99 -0.11 -42.27
N VAL A 619 24.21 -0.19 -42.69
CA VAL A 619 24.56 0.32 -44.02
C VAL A 619 24.09 -0.67 -45.08
N GLU A 620 23.17 -0.23 -45.94
CA GLU A 620 22.58 -1.06 -46.97
C GLU A 620 23.36 -0.91 -48.29
N VAL A 621 23.79 -2.03 -48.86
CA VAL A 621 24.45 -2.07 -50.17
C VAL A 621 23.46 -1.63 -51.26
N GLY A 622 23.90 -0.74 -52.14
CA GLY A 622 23.09 -0.18 -53.22
C GLY A 622 22.29 1.07 -52.85
N ARG A 623 22.18 1.40 -51.58
CA ARG A 623 21.46 2.61 -51.09
C ARG A 623 22.31 3.87 -51.27
N ILE A 624 21.67 4.97 -51.54
CA ILE A 624 22.29 6.32 -51.63
C ILE A 624 22.11 7.03 -50.28
N TYR A 625 23.21 7.57 -49.78
CA TYR A 625 23.25 8.38 -48.55
C TYR A 625 23.75 9.78 -48.85
N GLU A 626 23.25 10.78 -48.17
CA GLU A 626 23.92 12.05 -48.03
C GLU A 626 24.93 11.96 -46.88
N GLY A 627 26.21 12.14 -47.22
CA GLY A 627 27.27 12.05 -46.23
C GLY A 627 28.20 13.28 -46.27
N LYS A 628 28.82 13.55 -45.11
CA LYS A 628 29.77 14.66 -44.99
C LYS A 628 31.18 14.13 -45.17
N VAL A 629 31.98 14.81 -46.01
CA VAL A 629 33.43 14.48 -46.20
C VAL A 629 34.15 14.74 -44.87
N ALA A 630 34.59 13.68 -44.22
CA ALA A 630 35.27 13.71 -42.92
C ALA A 630 36.76 13.99 -43.06
N ARG A 631 37.40 13.38 -44.09
CA ARG A 631 38.86 13.48 -44.33
C ARG A 631 39.20 13.19 -45.79
N LEU A 632 40.14 13.93 -46.34
CA LEU A 632 40.74 13.68 -47.67
C LEU A 632 42.06 12.92 -47.55
N MET A 633 42.28 12.00 -48.48
CA MET A 633 43.53 11.24 -48.66
C MET A 633 43.88 11.25 -50.15
N ASP A 634 45.14 10.96 -50.48
CA ASP A 634 45.59 10.94 -51.89
C ASP A 634 44.82 9.91 -52.74
N PHE A 635 44.36 8.83 -52.13
CA PHE A 635 43.64 7.73 -52.80
C PHE A 635 42.11 7.85 -52.77
N GLY A 636 41.57 8.85 -52.09
CA GLY A 636 40.11 9.02 -51.98
C GLY A 636 39.67 9.88 -50.80
N ALA A 637 38.34 9.92 -50.53
CA ALA A 637 37.74 10.67 -49.44
C ALA A 637 37.01 9.74 -48.50
N PHE A 638 37.14 9.93 -47.20
CA PHE A 638 36.28 9.32 -46.21
C PHE A 638 35.05 10.19 -46.04
N VAL A 639 33.89 9.59 -46.18
CA VAL A 639 32.60 10.24 -46.08
C VAL A 639 31.81 9.58 -44.97
N THR A 640 31.36 10.36 -43.95
CA THR A 640 30.49 9.92 -42.89
C THR A 640 29.06 9.83 -43.41
N ILE A 641 28.51 8.63 -43.58
CA ILE A 641 27.19 8.35 -44.14
C ILE A 641 26.13 8.15 -43.05
N LEU A 642 26.53 7.65 -41.92
CA LEU A 642 25.72 7.49 -40.69
C LEU A 642 26.57 7.86 -39.47
N PRO A 643 25.98 8.21 -38.30
CA PRO A 643 26.76 8.51 -37.10
C PRO A 643 27.75 7.42 -36.75
N GLY A 644 29.06 7.75 -36.74
CA GLY A 644 30.16 6.80 -36.46
C GLY A 644 30.44 5.79 -37.57
N ARG A 645 29.87 5.94 -38.76
CA ARG A 645 30.09 5.07 -39.92
C ARG A 645 30.68 5.85 -41.11
N ASP A 646 31.95 5.69 -41.35
CA ASP A 646 32.64 6.29 -42.47
C ASP A 646 32.79 5.26 -43.60
N GLY A 647 32.60 5.71 -44.82
CA GLY A 647 32.90 4.91 -46.01
C GLY A 647 33.95 5.60 -46.88
N LEU A 648 34.69 4.82 -47.65
CA LEU A 648 35.72 5.31 -48.56
C LEU A 648 35.14 5.50 -49.97
N VAL A 649 35.14 6.71 -50.47
CA VAL A 649 35.02 7.03 -51.89
C VAL A 649 36.42 7.04 -52.48
N HIS A 650 36.77 5.97 -53.21
CA HIS A 650 38.07 5.90 -53.90
C HIS A 650 38.12 6.99 -54.98
N ILE A 651 39.30 7.52 -55.27
CA ILE A 651 39.50 8.62 -56.26
C ILE A 651 38.83 8.30 -57.61
N SER A 652 38.83 7.05 -58.02
CA SER A 652 38.16 6.59 -59.27
C SER A 652 36.63 6.58 -59.19
N GLN A 653 36.02 6.79 -57.99
CA GLN A 653 34.58 6.77 -57.76
C GLN A 653 34.00 8.15 -57.43
N ILE A 654 34.82 9.22 -57.51
CA ILE A 654 34.41 10.59 -57.22
C ILE A 654 33.62 11.19 -58.37
N SER A 655 34.06 10.98 -59.59
CA SER A 655 33.44 11.54 -60.81
C SER A 655 33.52 10.57 -61.98
N GLU A 656 32.69 10.73 -62.99
CA GLU A 656 32.77 10.02 -64.25
C GLU A 656 34.07 10.35 -65.00
N GLU A 657 34.54 11.59 -64.87
CA GLU A 657 35.82 12.03 -65.43
C GLU A 657 36.98 11.63 -64.50
N ARG A 658 38.18 11.46 -65.13
CA ARG A 658 39.41 11.14 -64.37
C ARG A 658 39.78 12.30 -63.43
N VAL A 659 39.81 12.05 -62.13
CA VAL A 659 40.24 12.99 -61.13
C VAL A 659 41.75 12.80 -60.86
N GLU A 660 42.54 13.87 -60.98
CA GLU A 660 44.01 13.81 -60.76
C GLU A 660 44.32 13.94 -59.25
N ARG A 661 43.60 14.80 -58.53
CA ARG A 661 43.75 14.99 -57.09
C ARG A 661 42.36 15.06 -56.44
N VAL A 662 42.18 14.41 -55.29
CA VAL A 662 40.90 14.38 -54.56
C VAL A 662 40.44 15.79 -54.17
N GLY A 663 41.39 16.66 -53.74
CA GLY A 663 41.16 18.02 -53.35
C GLY A 663 40.67 18.98 -54.46
N ASP A 664 40.77 18.58 -55.75
CA ASP A 664 40.26 19.37 -56.88
C ASP A 664 38.72 19.31 -56.99
N LYS A 665 38.12 18.25 -56.44
CA LYS A 665 36.67 17.98 -56.52
C LYS A 665 35.95 18.02 -55.18
N LEU A 666 36.66 17.74 -54.06
CA LEU A 666 36.08 17.62 -52.72
C LEU A 666 36.89 18.40 -51.69
N LYS A 667 36.19 18.96 -50.69
CA LYS A 667 36.78 19.58 -49.51
C LYS A 667 36.25 18.89 -48.25
N GLU A 668 37.05 18.90 -47.20
CA GLU A 668 36.57 18.48 -45.87
C GLU A 668 35.40 19.33 -45.45
N GLY A 669 34.32 18.68 -45.03
CA GLY A 669 33.06 19.34 -44.67
C GLY A 669 32.01 19.40 -45.76
N ASP A 670 32.35 19.08 -47.04
CA ASP A 670 31.37 19.04 -48.13
C ASP A 670 30.32 17.96 -47.88
N VAL A 671 29.06 18.27 -48.18
CA VAL A 671 27.95 17.30 -48.18
C VAL A 671 27.81 16.73 -49.57
N VAL A 672 27.96 15.41 -49.70
CA VAL A 672 27.96 14.68 -50.98
C VAL A 672 26.98 13.52 -50.94
N ARG A 673 26.35 13.23 -52.08
CA ARG A 673 25.51 12.04 -52.23
C ARG A 673 26.42 10.88 -52.67
N VAL A 674 26.35 9.76 -51.95
CA VAL A 674 27.19 8.57 -52.19
C VAL A 674 26.32 7.32 -52.16
N LYS A 675 26.62 6.42 -53.12
CA LYS A 675 25.98 5.09 -53.17
C LYS A 675 26.90 4.07 -52.54
N VAL A 676 26.37 3.19 -51.70
CA VAL A 676 27.12 2.09 -51.12
C VAL A 676 27.33 0.99 -52.18
N LEU A 677 28.56 0.71 -52.49
CA LEU A 677 28.93 -0.36 -53.43
C LEU A 677 29.09 -1.72 -52.73
N GLU A 678 29.68 -1.71 -51.56
CA GLU A 678 30.04 -2.93 -50.84
C GLU A 678 30.27 -2.63 -49.36
N VAL A 679 29.92 -3.58 -48.50
CA VAL A 679 30.34 -3.63 -47.11
C VAL A 679 31.10 -4.92 -46.91
N ASP A 680 32.41 -4.83 -46.59
CA ASP A 680 33.25 -6.02 -46.45
C ASP A 680 33.01 -6.72 -45.09
N ARG A 681 33.63 -7.92 -44.93
CA ARG A 681 33.51 -8.73 -43.69
C ARG A 681 34.08 -8.06 -42.45
N GLN A 682 34.86 -6.98 -42.61
CA GLN A 682 35.41 -6.18 -41.52
C GLN A 682 34.60 -4.91 -41.26
N GLY A 683 33.42 -4.76 -41.91
CA GLY A 683 32.53 -3.60 -41.76
C GLY A 683 33.00 -2.34 -42.50
N ARG A 684 34.03 -2.42 -43.37
CA ARG A 684 34.49 -1.27 -44.15
C ARG A 684 33.56 -1.05 -45.33
N VAL A 685 33.11 0.18 -45.49
CA VAL A 685 32.14 0.59 -46.52
C VAL A 685 32.84 1.22 -47.71
N ARG A 686 32.57 0.71 -48.91
CA ARG A 686 33.00 1.31 -50.18
C ARG A 686 31.89 2.12 -50.78
N LEU A 687 32.15 3.34 -51.15
CA LEU A 687 31.22 4.33 -51.66
C LEU A 687 31.55 4.75 -53.07
N SER A 688 30.53 5.20 -53.83
CA SER A 688 30.65 5.83 -55.12
C SER A 688 29.79 7.09 -55.20
N MET A 689 30.32 8.14 -55.82
CA MET A 689 29.57 9.35 -56.18
C MET A 689 29.08 9.28 -57.64
N ARG A 690 29.39 8.18 -58.37
CA ARG A 690 28.95 7.99 -59.74
C ARG A 690 27.54 7.49 -59.79
N ASN A 691 26.77 8.01 -60.74
CA ASN A 691 25.37 7.60 -60.99
C ASN A 691 24.45 7.76 -59.80
N VAL A 692 24.69 8.75 -58.94
CA VAL A 692 23.84 9.05 -57.74
C VAL A 692 22.69 9.99 -58.03
N ASP A 693 22.64 10.61 -59.22
CA ASP A 693 21.58 11.53 -59.65
C ASP A 693 20.47 10.86 -60.50
N ALA A 694 20.57 9.56 -60.78
CA ALA A 694 19.67 8.80 -61.61
C ALA A 694 18.74 7.88 -60.78
N ALA A 695 18.01 8.41 -59.77
CA ALA A 695 16.95 7.71 -59.06
C ALA A 695 15.89 8.70 -58.54
#